data_04e31623065cdc422d2a7790f2c3b5c7
#
_entry.id   04e31623065cdc422d2a7790f2c3b5c7
#
_cell.length_a   1.000
_cell.length_b   1.000
_cell.length_c   1.000
_cell.angle_alpha   90.00
_cell.angle_beta   90.00
_cell.angle_gamma   90.00
#
_symmetry.space_group_name_H-M   'P 1'
#
loop_
_entity.id
_entity.type
_entity.pdbx_description
1 polymer ?
#
loop_
_entity_poly.entity_id
_entity_poly.type
_entity_poly.pdbx_seq_one_letter_code
_entity_poly.pdbx_strand_id
1 'polypeptide(L)'
;GWLRKGNFLPFAYRCLHLHANDDESFSKGTADLGMSLPGDSAFDRAEGQLSDFATIDRERLLRDADIVVEAVDIVSPIHRPEPLTYIGFRQREDSGVIVEHAFFGLFSQRSSTEPISSLPVLRRKVEASLENLHIPKGCYDYRKTMEIFDTFPRVELFFMQQQEIIQTIRSFISLQRRGTVKVVVTRSLAIHGLTLLVIMPKEFYAPPTLKRLEGYLCRYFKAPDAESRIIHVYTDYLSIHVSLRPTADEIKVDIDRLETALXGQEKGNLLWHRYGEGFPDEYRTIAHPRYALRDFLALERLHEEKRDLFDLWGPFKSEQGTFYRLQFYSFRESNLNELMPILENLNLIIAEEVDFNVNIRGGGTAYIKSFNIRGPEKSIEPLSKLKDNLLEALAAVWSKRCENDYLNRLLVLTGLSWQEIDIYRGYRNYYFQLGIPFTKKRVAFALIHNPKVAVLLIRYFEARFKPEKRWEDPLVREDEALSPLRLQLVEALEDVGDINEDGILRSLFNLMDSTVRTNFFKRAGTDGYFFSFKISAIGIIEMAFPRPLYETYVHSADMEGIHLRGGKVARGGIRWSDRPDDFRTEVLGLMKTQMTKNTLIVPVGSKGGFVVKKAFSTREKGAKLSKAAYKTFMRGLLDLTDNRIGDEIAPPEGVVAYDDEDPYLVVAADKGTAHLPDTANEISAGYHFWLDDAFASGGSRGYDHKKLGITARGGWECVKRHFRELGVDIQSEPFTVVGIGDMSGDVFGNGMLLSEQIRLLAAFDHRHIFIDPDPDPATSYRERQRLFRLPRSSWEDYDETLISEGGGVWPRHAKDIPLSDKVRQWLGVRHRSMDGHDLIRAILSAQTDLLWNGGIGTYVKASSEKDEDVGDRANDPVRIDAREVSARVVGEGGNLG
;
A
#
# COMPACT_ATOMS: atom_id res chain seq x y z
N GLY A 1 23.79 -43.42 -20.10
CA GLY A 1 22.89 -43.47 -21.27
C GLY A 1 23.18 -42.31 -22.23
N TRP A 2 23.18 -41.05 -21.77
CA TRP A 2 23.36 -39.86 -22.62
C TRP A 2 24.75 -39.83 -23.26
N LEU A 3 25.80 -40.16 -22.54
CA LEU A 3 27.19 -40.22 -23.05
C LEU A 3 27.35 -41.20 -24.18
N ARG A 4 26.65 -42.37 -24.09
CA ARG A 4 26.68 -43.45 -25.10
C ARG A 4 26.01 -43.06 -26.44
N LYS A 5 25.25 -41.96 -26.49
CA LYS A 5 24.59 -41.50 -27.73
C LYS A 5 25.50 -40.63 -28.62
N GLY A 6 26.82 -40.63 -28.38
CA GLY A 6 27.81 -39.89 -29.16
C GLY A 6 27.95 -38.45 -28.71
N ASN A 7 27.54 -38.14 -27.47
CA ASN A 7 27.66 -36.78 -26.89
C ASN A 7 29.01 -36.53 -26.25
N PHE A 8 29.84 -37.57 -26.05
CA PHE A 8 31.17 -37.49 -25.50
C PHE A 8 32.07 -38.44 -26.29
N LEU A 9 33.27 -37.96 -26.60
CA LEU A 9 34.32 -38.68 -27.33
C LEU A 9 35.41 -39.08 -26.31
N PRO A 10 35.32 -40.29 -25.74
CA PRO A 10 36.32 -40.73 -24.75
C PRO A 10 37.61 -41.11 -25.43
N PHE A 11 38.73 -40.61 -24.93
CA PHE A 11 40.10 -40.90 -25.39
C PHE A 11 40.85 -41.83 -24.46
N ALA A 12 40.57 -41.71 -23.14
CA ALA A 12 41.12 -42.61 -22.13
C ALA A 12 40.09 -42.95 -21.05
N TYR A 13 40.22 -44.11 -20.50
CA TYR A 13 39.46 -44.56 -19.32
C TYR A 13 40.40 -45.16 -18.31
N ARG A 14 40.24 -44.79 -17.04
CA ARG A 14 41.00 -45.29 -15.91
C ARG A 14 40.05 -45.71 -14.79
N CYS A 15 40.39 -46.85 -14.15
CA CYS A 15 39.69 -47.31 -12.96
C CYS A 15 40.63 -47.24 -11.79
N LEU A 16 40.29 -46.42 -10.79
CA LEU A 16 41.14 -46.23 -9.59
C LEU A 16 40.37 -46.72 -8.36
N HIS A 17 41.04 -47.42 -7.48
CA HIS A 17 40.55 -47.76 -6.17
C HIS A 17 41.24 -46.82 -5.16
N LEU A 18 40.45 -45.91 -4.55
CA LEU A 18 40.93 -44.87 -3.64
C LEU A 18 40.73 -45.35 -2.21
N HIS A 19 41.80 -45.39 -1.44
CA HIS A 19 41.85 -45.77 -0.05
C HIS A 19 42.01 -44.48 0.81
N ALA A 20 40.89 -43.81 1.06
CA ALA A 20 40.91 -42.50 1.69
C ALA A 20 41.01 -42.50 3.23
N ASN A 21 40.84 -43.66 3.87
CA ASN A 21 40.65 -43.69 5.33
C ASN A 21 41.94 -43.83 6.18
N ASP A 22 42.94 -44.58 5.72
CA ASP A 22 44.14 -44.83 6.56
C ASP A 22 45.49 -44.46 5.88
N ASP A 23 45.61 -44.66 4.59
CA ASP A 23 46.91 -44.47 3.89
C ASP A 23 46.90 -43.37 2.80
N GLU A 24 45.80 -42.73 2.56
CA GLU A 24 45.65 -41.80 1.44
C GLU A 24 46.25 -42.29 0.12
N SER A 25 46.09 -43.62 -0.16
CA SER A 25 46.69 -44.27 -1.30
C SER A 25 45.69 -44.60 -2.38
N PHE A 26 46.19 -44.92 -3.57
CA PHE A 26 45.36 -45.43 -4.65
C PHE A 26 46.04 -46.63 -5.33
N SER A 27 45.22 -47.50 -5.89
CA SER A 27 45.65 -48.58 -6.77
C SER A 27 44.75 -48.61 -8.01
N LYS A 28 45.34 -49.12 -9.08
CA LYS A 28 44.67 -49.17 -10.38
C LYS A 28 43.88 -50.46 -10.52
N GLY A 29 42.66 -50.37 -11.01
CA GLY A 29 41.83 -51.50 -11.36
C GLY A 29 42.28 -52.14 -12.66
N THR A 30 41.73 -53.32 -12.98
CA THR A 30 42.18 -54.16 -14.09
C THR A 30 41.77 -53.69 -15.48
N ALA A 31 41.06 -52.60 -15.64
CA ALA A 31 40.46 -52.20 -16.92
C ALA A 31 40.86 -50.76 -17.32
N ASP A 32 42.05 -50.63 -17.91
CA ASP A 32 42.49 -49.37 -18.56
C ASP A 32 42.20 -49.44 -20.08
N LEU A 33 41.67 -48.39 -20.66
CA LEU A 33 41.36 -48.32 -22.08
C LEU A 33 41.79 -46.96 -22.67
N GLY A 34 42.21 -47.00 -23.93
CA GLY A 34 42.48 -45.77 -24.69
C GLY A 34 43.94 -45.31 -24.60
N MET A 35 44.15 -44.00 -24.88
CA MET A 35 45.47 -43.40 -24.95
C MET A 35 46.09 -43.21 -23.56
N SER A 36 47.45 -43.23 -23.52
CA SER A 36 48.18 -42.72 -22.33
C SER A 36 48.01 -41.23 -22.23
N LEU A 37 47.82 -40.74 -21.02
CA LEU A 37 47.69 -39.28 -20.78
C LEU A 37 49.06 -38.59 -20.95
N PRO A 38 49.14 -37.42 -21.59
CA PRO A 38 50.39 -36.71 -21.79
C PRO A 38 51.11 -36.40 -20.46
N GLY A 39 52.42 -36.45 -20.46
CA GLY A 39 53.22 -36.28 -19.26
C GLY A 39 53.30 -37.55 -18.40
N ASP A 40 53.95 -37.48 -17.25
CA ASP A 40 54.00 -38.57 -16.25
C ASP A 40 52.75 -38.48 -15.32
N SER A 41 51.58 -38.65 -15.92
CA SER A 41 50.32 -38.46 -15.19
C SER A 41 50.15 -39.54 -14.10
N ALA A 42 49.80 -39.13 -12.88
CA ALA A 42 49.53 -40.05 -11.79
C ALA A 42 48.35 -40.99 -12.10
N PHE A 43 47.45 -40.59 -13.00
CA PHE A 43 46.35 -41.44 -13.48
C PHE A 43 46.80 -42.66 -14.27
N ASP A 44 48.05 -42.65 -14.76
CA ASP A 44 48.58 -43.80 -15.54
C ASP A 44 49.48 -44.74 -14.69
N ARG A 45 49.79 -44.41 -13.44
CA ARG A 45 50.56 -45.21 -12.48
C ARG A 45 49.72 -46.39 -11.94
N ALA A 46 50.39 -47.54 -11.69
CA ALA A 46 49.73 -48.75 -11.18
C ALA A 46 49.23 -48.60 -9.73
N GLU A 47 50.01 -47.87 -8.88
CA GLU A 47 49.71 -47.58 -7.49
C GLU A 47 50.48 -46.34 -7.05
N GLY A 48 50.06 -45.72 -5.95
CA GLY A 48 50.75 -44.56 -5.42
C GLY A 48 49.98 -43.93 -4.25
N GLN A 49 50.46 -42.75 -3.85
CA GLN A 49 49.81 -41.91 -2.84
C GLN A 49 48.92 -40.88 -3.52
N LEU A 50 47.86 -40.46 -2.82
CA LEU A 50 47.01 -39.37 -3.35
C LEU A 50 47.81 -38.05 -3.48
N SER A 51 48.89 -37.89 -2.75
CA SER A 51 49.83 -36.78 -2.86
C SER A 51 50.61 -36.75 -4.20
N ASP A 52 50.61 -37.85 -4.98
CA ASP A 52 51.26 -37.92 -6.28
C ASP A 52 50.45 -37.17 -7.36
N PHE A 53 49.13 -36.95 -7.10
CA PHE A 53 48.32 -36.15 -7.97
C PHE A 53 48.58 -34.66 -7.73
N ALA A 54 48.44 -33.85 -8.77
CA ALA A 54 48.42 -32.39 -8.62
C ALA A 54 47.32 -32.00 -7.63
N THR A 55 47.51 -30.92 -6.87
CA THR A 55 46.58 -30.45 -5.82
C THR A 55 45.11 -30.43 -6.33
N ILE A 56 44.89 -29.91 -7.53
CA ILE A 56 43.55 -29.85 -8.13
C ILE A 56 42.96 -31.24 -8.39
N ASP A 57 43.77 -32.18 -8.88
CA ASP A 57 43.32 -33.54 -9.14
C ASP A 57 43.06 -34.31 -7.84
N ARG A 58 43.88 -34.09 -6.83
CA ARG A 58 43.69 -34.67 -5.48
C ARG A 58 42.39 -34.15 -4.86
N GLU A 59 42.17 -32.84 -4.90
CA GLU A 59 40.90 -32.23 -4.42
C GLU A 59 39.68 -32.80 -5.18
N ARG A 60 39.83 -33.00 -6.48
CA ARG A 60 38.80 -33.59 -7.35
C ARG A 60 38.47 -35.01 -6.91
N LEU A 61 39.51 -35.84 -6.69
CA LEU A 61 39.38 -37.26 -6.30
C LEU A 61 38.79 -37.42 -4.87
N LEU A 62 39.05 -36.45 -3.98
CA LEU A 62 38.55 -36.49 -2.60
C LEU A 62 37.16 -35.84 -2.43
N ARG A 63 36.62 -35.21 -3.46
CA ARG A 63 35.33 -34.53 -3.37
C ARG A 63 34.19 -35.51 -3.14
N ASP A 64 33.31 -35.24 -2.20
CA ASP A 64 32.16 -36.09 -1.87
C ASP A 64 31.03 -35.88 -2.92
N ALA A 65 31.18 -36.54 -4.05
CA ALA A 65 30.19 -36.44 -5.17
C ALA A 65 30.26 -37.73 -6.00
N ASP A 66 29.10 -38.29 -6.32
CA ASP A 66 28.98 -39.50 -7.14
C ASP A 66 29.38 -39.29 -8.59
N ILE A 67 29.26 -38.08 -9.10
CA ILE A 67 29.62 -37.74 -10.47
C ILE A 67 30.37 -36.41 -10.46
N VAL A 68 31.56 -36.36 -11.07
CA VAL A 68 32.39 -35.16 -11.22
C VAL A 68 32.57 -34.89 -12.71
N VAL A 69 32.35 -33.67 -13.18
CA VAL A 69 32.62 -33.27 -14.58
C VAL A 69 33.41 -31.97 -14.54
N GLU A 70 34.66 -32.03 -14.96
CA GLU A 70 35.60 -30.88 -14.90
C GLU A 70 36.60 -30.88 -16.06
N ALA A 71 37.20 -29.74 -16.36
CA ALA A 71 38.32 -29.68 -17.24
C ALA A 71 39.58 -30.10 -16.50
N VAL A 72 40.50 -30.76 -17.21
CA VAL A 72 41.84 -31.09 -16.68
C VAL A 72 42.90 -30.33 -17.49
N ASP A 73 44.04 -30.12 -16.86
CA ASP A 73 45.18 -29.42 -17.48
C ASP A 73 45.97 -30.34 -18.43
N ILE A 74 45.25 -31.00 -19.32
CA ILE A 74 45.80 -31.87 -20.34
C ILE A 74 45.13 -31.46 -21.67
N VAL A 75 45.86 -30.88 -22.59
CA VAL A 75 45.33 -30.51 -23.91
C VAL A 75 45.24 -31.77 -24.78
N SER A 76 44.13 -31.94 -25.45
CA SER A 76 43.90 -33.06 -26.34
C SER A 76 44.93 -33.06 -27.49
N PRO A 77 45.65 -34.17 -27.71
CA PRO A 77 46.58 -34.28 -28.84
C PRO A 77 45.84 -34.68 -30.12
N ILE A 78 44.55 -34.95 -30.07
CA ILE A 78 43.77 -35.40 -31.21
C ILE A 78 42.44 -34.65 -31.28
N HIS A 79 41.91 -34.50 -32.47
CA HIS A 79 40.64 -33.93 -32.80
C HIS A 79 40.64 -32.40 -32.72
N ARG A 80 40.66 -31.82 -31.52
CA ARG A 80 40.71 -30.37 -31.30
C ARG A 80 41.71 -30.09 -30.16
N PRO A 81 42.55 -29.07 -30.26
CA PRO A 81 43.50 -28.72 -29.19
C PRO A 81 42.79 -27.97 -28.03
N GLU A 82 41.93 -28.67 -27.34
CA GLU A 82 41.16 -28.17 -26.19
C GLU A 82 41.53 -28.98 -24.92
N PRO A 83 41.43 -28.38 -23.71
CA PRO A 83 41.60 -29.15 -22.48
C PRO A 83 40.67 -30.34 -22.43
N LEU A 84 41.17 -31.49 -22.01
CA LEU A 84 40.32 -32.68 -21.87
C LEU A 84 39.30 -32.48 -20.75
N THR A 85 38.16 -33.06 -20.95
CA THR A 85 37.10 -33.14 -19.92
C THR A 85 37.29 -34.47 -19.17
N TYR A 86 37.39 -34.33 -17.86
CA TYR A 86 37.33 -35.44 -16.90
C TYR A 86 35.85 -35.71 -16.54
N ILE A 87 35.44 -36.97 -16.65
CA ILE A 87 34.12 -37.38 -16.14
C ILE A 87 34.36 -38.58 -15.23
N GLY A 88 34.23 -38.34 -13.91
CA GLY A 88 34.38 -39.35 -12.87
C GLY A 88 33.02 -39.90 -12.43
N PHE A 89 32.91 -41.19 -12.32
CA PHE A 89 31.78 -41.88 -11.70
C PHE A 89 32.28 -42.72 -10.54
N ARG A 90 31.68 -42.52 -9.37
CA ARG A 90 32.11 -43.14 -8.12
C ARG A 90 31.13 -44.22 -7.67
N GLN A 91 31.73 -45.30 -7.23
CA GLN A 91 31.01 -46.37 -6.56
C GLN A 91 31.71 -46.62 -5.19
N ARG A 92 30.94 -46.53 -4.14
CA ARG A 92 31.44 -46.82 -2.80
C ARG A 92 31.20 -48.33 -2.54
N GLU A 93 32.24 -49.01 -2.08
CA GLU A 93 32.14 -50.39 -1.63
C GLU A 93 31.88 -50.43 -0.11
N ASP A 94 31.33 -51.55 0.35
CA ASP A 94 31.08 -51.79 1.78
C ASP A 94 32.38 -51.76 2.62
N SER A 95 33.53 -51.96 1.97
CA SER A 95 34.88 -51.89 2.55
C SER A 95 35.35 -50.47 2.87
N GLY A 96 34.62 -49.44 2.41
CA GLY A 96 35.04 -48.03 2.51
C GLY A 96 35.91 -47.58 1.33
N VAL A 97 36.27 -48.45 0.42
CA VAL A 97 37.03 -48.10 -0.79
C VAL A 97 36.11 -47.39 -1.79
N ILE A 98 36.59 -46.30 -2.39
CA ILE A 98 35.91 -45.59 -3.46
C ILE A 98 36.49 -46.02 -4.80
N VAL A 99 35.67 -46.66 -5.65
CA VAL A 99 36.04 -47.00 -7.02
C VAL A 99 35.70 -45.84 -7.92
N GLU A 100 36.72 -45.17 -8.46
CA GLU A 100 36.56 -44.02 -9.37
C GLU A 100 36.73 -44.49 -10.81
N HIS A 101 35.68 -44.38 -11.61
CA HIS A 101 35.67 -44.62 -13.04
C HIS A 101 35.91 -43.32 -13.79
N ALA A 102 37.16 -43.06 -14.17
CA ALA A 102 37.61 -41.78 -14.73
C ALA A 102 37.67 -41.87 -16.29
N PHE A 103 36.90 -41.06 -16.95
CA PHE A 103 36.86 -40.91 -18.41
C PHE A 103 37.50 -39.58 -18.81
N PHE A 104 38.44 -39.60 -19.75
CA PHE A 104 39.05 -38.38 -20.31
C PHE A 104 38.68 -38.29 -21.78
N GLY A 105 38.22 -37.12 -22.23
CA GLY A 105 37.74 -36.95 -23.62
C GLY A 105 37.25 -35.55 -23.90
N LEU A 106 36.52 -35.38 -24.98
CA LEU A 106 35.94 -34.11 -25.36
C LEU A 106 34.45 -34.24 -25.58
N PHE A 107 33.68 -33.22 -25.25
CA PHE A 107 32.25 -33.15 -25.64
C PHE A 107 32.16 -32.99 -27.14
N SER A 108 31.22 -33.71 -27.78
CA SER A 108 30.99 -33.66 -29.21
C SER A 108 30.22 -32.41 -29.61
N GLN A 109 30.30 -32.03 -30.89
CA GLN A 109 29.53 -30.88 -31.41
C GLN A 109 28.00 -31.08 -31.20
N ARG A 110 27.53 -32.31 -31.22
CA ARG A 110 26.13 -32.64 -30.93
C ARG A 110 25.68 -32.19 -29.52
N SER A 111 26.54 -32.42 -28.54
CA SER A 111 26.23 -32.02 -27.16
C SER A 111 26.09 -30.49 -26.97
N SER A 112 26.71 -29.74 -27.87
CA SER A 112 26.63 -28.27 -27.85
C SER A 112 25.31 -27.68 -28.38
N THR A 113 24.54 -28.48 -29.12
CA THR A 113 23.29 -28.05 -29.76
C THR A 113 22.02 -28.60 -29.06
N GLU A 114 22.15 -29.60 -28.19
CA GLU A 114 21.01 -30.17 -27.47
C GLU A 114 20.48 -29.17 -26.40
N PRO A 115 19.15 -29.04 -26.21
CA PRO A 115 18.61 -28.21 -25.12
C PRO A 115 19.07 -28.69 -23.74
N ILE A 116 19.29 -27.76 -22.80
CA ILE A 116 19.71 -28.09 -21.42
C ILE A 116 18.74 -29.06 -20.75
N SER A 117 17.47 -28.95 -21.06
CA SER A 117 16.43 -29.84 -20.52
C SER A 117 16.66 -31.30 -20.85
N SER A 118 17.42 -31.60 -21.95
CA SER A 118 17.77 -32.97 -22.37
C SER A 118 19.10 -33.45 -21.76
N LEU A 119 19.90 -32.57 -21.18
CA LEU A 119 21.23 -32.85 -20.63
C LEU A 119 21.14 -33.12 -19.10
N PRO A 120 21.20 -34.39 -18.66
CA PRO A 120 20.85 -34.74 -17.28
C PRO A 120 21.61 -33.99 -16.19
N VAL A 121 22.91 -33.80 -16.36
CA VAL A 121 23.76 -33.11 -15.36
C VAL A 121 23.43 -31.61 -15.34
N LEU A 122 23.38 -30.97 -16.52
CA LEU A 122 23.11 -29.52 -16.61
C LEU A 122 21.68 -29.20 -16.17
N ARG A 123 20.71 -30.03 -16.60
CA ARG A 123 19.32 -29.87 -16.15
C ARG A 123 19.22 -29.85 -14.63
N ARG A 124 19.81 -30.85 -13.94
CA ARG A 124 19.80 -30.91 -12.47
C ARG A 124 20.48 -29.69 -11.83
N LYS A 125 21.63 -29.29 -12.37
CA LYS A 125 22.38 -28.12 -11.89
C LYS A 125 21.53 -26.85 -11.95
N VAL A 126 20.91 -26.60 -13.10
CA VAL A 126 20.09 -25.40 -13.31
C VAL A 126 18.79 -25.47 -12.50
N GLU A 127 18.10 -26.62 -12.48
CA GLU A 127 16.88 -26.82 -11.69
C GLU A 127 17.14 -26.63 -10.20
N ALA A 128 18.20 -27.23 -9.66
CA ALA A 128 18.59 -27.05 -8.24
C ALA A 128 18.90 -25.58 -7.92
N SER A 129 19.50 -24.86 -8.86
CA SER A 129 19.80 -23.43 -8.69
C SER A 129 18.51 -22.59 -8.70
N LEU A 130 17.55 -22.92 -9.54
CA LEU A 130 16.23 -22.27 -9.59
C LEU A 130 15.40 -22.54 -8.33
N GLU A 131 15.46 -23.78 -7.82
CA GLU A 131 14.82 -24.15 -6.54
C GLU A 131 15.41 -23.37 -5.37
N ASN A 132 16.73 -23.22 -5.32
CA ASN A 132 17.42 -22.43 -4.30
C ASN A 132 16.97 -20.96 -4.32
N LEU A 133 16.62 -20.45 -5.50
CA LEU A 133 16.12 -19.09 -5.67
C LEU A 133 14.59 -18.99 -5.51
N HIS A 134 13.92 -20.08 -5.14
CA HIS A 134 12.47 -20.17 -5.00
C HIS A 134 11.70 -19.76 -6.25
N ILE A 135 12.24 -20.14 -7.44
CA ILE A 135 11.61 -19.86 -8.75
C ILE A 135 10.77 -21.08 -9.16
N PRO A 136 9.45 -20.98 -9.17
CA PRO A 136 8.59 -22.14 -9.46
C PRO A 136 8.74 -22.64 -10.89
N LYS A 137 8.71 -23.96 -11.05
CA LYS A 137 8.79 -24.62 -12.37
C LYS A 137 7.65 -24.16 -13.28
N GLY A 138 7.99 -23.73 -14.50
CA GLY A 138 7.04 -23.31 -15.51
C GLY A 138 6.60 -21.85 -15.45
N CYS A 139 7.03 -21.08 -14.44
CA CYS A 139 6.75 -19.65 -14.39
C CYS A 139 7.57 -18.89 -15.47
N TYR A 140 7.31 -17.61 -15.63
CA TYR A 140 7.99 -16.77 -16.63
C TYR A 140 9.52 -16.79 -16.45
N ASP A 141 9.99 -16.54 -15.23
CA ASP A 141 11.43 -16.49 -14.91
C ASP A 141 12.11 -17.84 -15.13
N TYR A 142 11.43 -18.95 -14.79
CA TYR A 142 11.90 -20.31 -15.08
C TYR A 142 12.13 -20.51 -16.58
N ARG A 143 11.12 -20.19 -17.39
CA ARG A 143 11.21 -20.37 -18.87
C ARG A 143 12.31 -19.49 -19.46
N LYS A 144 12.38 -18.22 -19.02
CA LYS A 144 13.42 -17.29 -19.49
C LYS A 144 14.82 -17.75 -19.10
N THR A 145 15.00 -18.25 -17.88
CA THR A 145 16.30 -18.80 -17.44
C THR A 145 16.72 -19.99 -18.30
N MET A 146 15.81 -20.90 -18.59
CA MET A 146 16.12 -22.05 -19.42
C MET A 146 16.49 -21.63 -20.85
N GLU A 147 15.78 -20.66 -21.45
CA GLU A 147 16.10 -20.09 -22.78
C GLU A 147 17.51 -19.47 -22.80
N ILE A 148 17.85 -18.72 -21.78
CA ILE A 148 19.18 -18.07 -21.66
C ILE A 148 20.28 -19.13 -21.61
N PHE A 149 20.15 -20.11 -20.73
CA PHE A 149 21.16 -21.16 -20.61
C PHE A 149 21.23 -22.06 -21.85
N ASP A 150 20.16 -22.15 -22.65
CA ASP A 150 20.22 -22.85 -23.94
C ASP A 150 21.12 -22.15 -24.97
N THR A 151 21.49 -20.88 -24.75
CA THR A 151 22.42 -20.15 -25.61
C THR A 151 23.85 -20.12 -25.06
N PHE A 152 24.03 -20.56 -23.83
CA PHE A 152 25.35 -20.56 -23.17
C PHE A 152 26.28 -21.62 -23.77
N PRO A 153 27.62 -21.36 -23.84
CA PRO A 153 28.57 -22.39 -24.21
C PRO A 153 28.46 -23.60 -23.28
N ARG A 154 28.13 -24.76 -23.81
CA ARG A 154 27.90 -25.97 -23.02
C ARG A 154 29.09 -26.36 -22.12
N VAL A 155 30.30 -26.23 -22.67
CA VAL A 155 31.55 -26.55 -21.95
C VAL A 155 31.66 -25.71 -20.69
N GLU A 156 31.36 -24.42 -20.77
CA GLU A 156 31.40 -23.52 -19.61
C GLU A 156 30.37 -23.95 -18.55
N LEU A 157 29.13 -24.22 -18.98
CA LEU A 157 28.05 -24.65 -18.07
C LEU A 157 28.37 -25.94 -17.31
N PHE A 158 29.06 -26.88 -17.96
CA PHE A 158 29.50 -28.12 -17.30
C PHE A 158 30.46 -27.82 -16.13
N PHE A 159 31.28 -26.81 -16.29
CA PHE A 159 32.36 -26.49 -15.30
C PHE A 159 31.89 -25.43 -14.28
N MET A 160 30.90 -24.61 -14.56
CA MET A 160 30.38 -23.61 -13.59
C MET A 160 29.94 -24.25 -12.27
N GLN A 161 30.32 -23.65 -11.17
CA GLN A 161 29.85 -24.06 -9.85
C GLN A 161 28.39 -23.61 -9.65
N GLN A 162 27.66 -24.28 -8.75
CA GLN A 162 26.24 -23.95 -8.49
C GLN A 162 26.05 -22.48 -8.09
N GLN A 163 26.96 -21.93 -7.30
CA GLN A 163 26.89 -20.52 -6.88
C GLN A 163 27.04 -19.56 -8.06
N GLU A 164 27.89 -19.91 -9.03
CA GLU A 164 28.07 -19.09 -10.25
C GLU A 164 26.80 -19.11 -11.10
N ILE A 165 26.14 -20.26 -11.20
CA ILE A 165 24.84 -20.39 -11.91
C ILE A 165 23.78 -19.53 -11.19
N ILE A 166 23.69 -19.58 -9.86
CA ILE A 166 22.76 -18.77 -9.06
C ILE A 166 23.02 -17.29 -9.29
N GLN A 167 24.28 -16.85 -9.28
CA GLN A 167 24.66 -15.47 -9.52
C GLN A 167 24.28 -15.02 -10.95
N THR A 168 24.52 -15.90 -11.93
CA THR A 168 24.13 -15.64 -13.33
C THR A 168 22.60 -15.45 -13.44
N ILE A 169 21.81 -16.34 -12.82
CA ILE A 169 20.34 -16.25 -12.79
C ILE A 169 19.91 -14.92 -12.13
N ARG A 170 20.48 -14.57 -10.98
CA ARG A 170 20.17 -13.30 -10.29
C ARG A 170 20.47 -12.10 -11.17
N SER A 171 21.60 -12.12 -11.87
CA SER A 171 21.99 -11.03 -12.77
C SER A 171 20.95 -10.85 -13.90
N PHE A 172 20.48 -11.94 -14.49
CA PHE A 172 19.44 -11.88 -15.53
C PHE A 172 18.09 -11.39 -15.00
N ILE A 173 17.67 -11.86 -13.84
CA ILE A 173 16.39 -11.42 -13.25
C ILE A 173 16.47 -9.92 -12.87
N SER A 174 17.62 -9.47 -12.34
CA SER A 174 17.81 -8.05 -11.98
C SER A 174 17.80 -7.11 -13.18
N LEU A 175 17.99 -7.63 -14.39
CA LEU A 175 17.94 -6.85 -15.65
C LEU A 175 16.53 -6.36 -16.04
N GLN A 176 15.50 -6.70 -15.27
CA GLN A 176 14.16 -6.13 -15.48
C GLN A 176 14.15 -4.60 -15.29
N ARG A 177 15.20 -4.05 -14.68
CA ARG A 177 15.43 -2.59 -14.61
C ARG A 177 16.20 -2.14 -15.84
N ARG A 178 15.56 -1.34 -16.68
CA ARG A 178 16.14 -0.81 -17.94
C ARG A 178 17.40 0.01 -17.69
N GLY A 179 18.31 -0.02 -18.63
CA GLY A 179 19.47 0.87 -18.71
C GLY A 179 20.69 0.45 -17.90
N THR A 180 20.75 -0.79 -17.39
CA THR A 180 21.93 -1.28 -16.66
C THR A 180 22.76 -2.25 -17.50
N VAL A 181 24.07 -2.25 -17.24
CA VAL A 181 24.99 -3.28 -17.73
C VAL A 181 25.28 -4.21 -16.56
N LYS A 182 25.25 -5.52 -16.82
CA LYS A 182 25.60 -6.54 -15.82
C LYS A 182 26.77 -7.37 -16.30
N VAL A 183 27.67 -7.69 -15.38
CA VAL A 183 28.84 -8.50 -15.67
C VAL A 183 28.91 -9.69 -14.68
N VAL A 184 28.98 -10.88 -15.22
CA VAL A 184 29.26 -12.08 -14.43
C VAL A 184 30.67 -12.52 -14.80
N VAL A 185 31.56 -12.64 -13.83
CA VAL A 185 32.96 -13.03 -14.03
C VAL A 185 33.14 -14.42 -13.43
N THR A 186 33.64 -15.36 -14.23
CA THR A 186 33.92 -16.74 -13.79
C THR A 186 35.34 -17.11 -14.18
N ARG A 187 35.99 -17.93 -13.37
CA ARG A 187 37.26 -18.55 -13.76
C ARG A 187 36.95 -19.65 -14.75
N SER A 188 37.56 -19.57 -15.92
CA SER A 188 37.42 -20.61 -16.94
C SER A 188 38.57 -21.61 -16.85
N LEU A 189 38.22 -22.82 -16.48
CA LEU A 189 39.15 -23.94 -16.49
C LEU A 189 39.50 -24.37 -17.94
N ALA A 190 38.56 -24.06 -18.87
CA ALA A 190 38.75 -24.43 -20.28
C ALA A 190 39.86 -23.63 -20.99
N ILE A 191 40.08 -22.37 -20.57
CA ILE A 191 41.09 -21.50 -21.23
C ILE A 191 42.24 -21.08 -20.28
N HIS A 192 42.25 -21.58 -19.04
CA HIS A 192 43.17 -21.15 -17.97
C HIS A 192 43.17 -19.60 -17.85
N GLY A 193 41.95 -19.01 -17.74
CA GLY A 193 41.74 -17.58 -17.72
C GLY A 193 40.45 -17.17 -17.08
N LEU A 194 39.92 -16.02 -17.52
CA LEU A 194 38.65 -15.52 -17.08
C LEU A 194 37.64 -15.54 -18.22
N THR A 195 36.42 -15.88 -17.92
CA THR A 195 35.27 -15.72 -18.79
C THR A 195 34.35 -14.68 -18.19
N LEU A 196 33.95 -13.70 -19.00
CA LEU A 196 32.97 -12.70 -18.60
C LEU A 196 31.74 -12.82 -19.47
N LEU A 197 30.60 -12.81 -18.81
CA LEU A 197 29.32 -12.61 -19.48
C LEU A 197 28.90 -11.16 -19.25
N VAL A 198 28.93 -10.36 -20.30
CA VAL A 198 28.51 -8.96 -20.26
C VAL A 198 27.11 -8.88 -20.88
N ILE A 199 26.16 -8.39 -20.11
CA ILE A 199 24.77 -8.23 -20.53
C ILE A 199 24.47 -6.74 -20.55
N MET A 200 24.02 -6.22 -21.70
CA MET A 200 23.79 -4.79 -21.87
C MET A 200 22.49 -4.53 -22.66
N PRO A 201 21.89 -3.35 -22.49
CA PRO A 201 20.77 -2.96 -23.34
C PRO A 201 21.19 -2.97 -24.81
N LYS A 202 20.31 -3.46 -25.68
CA LYS A 202 20.57 -3.57 -27.14
C LYS A 202 20.88 -2.21 -27.75
N GLU A 203 20.30 -1.14 -27.24
CA GLU A 203 20.53 0.23 -27.67
C GLU A 203 21.97 0.71 -27.42
N PHE A 204 22.71 0.07 -26.52
CA PHE A 204 24.12 0.38 -26.21
C PHE A 204 25.07 -0.31 -27.22
N TYR A 205 24.58 -1.22 -28.03
CA TYR A 205 25.38 -1.97 -28.96
C TYR A 205 25.49 -1.27 -30.32
N ALA A 206 26.72 -1.09 -30.80
CA ALA A 206 27.04 -0.68 -32.15
C ALA A 206 28.19 -1.57 -32.66
N PRO A 207 28.42 -1.71 -33.98
CA PRO A 207 29.49 -2.59 -34.46
C PRO A 207 30.85 -2.43 -33.81
N PRO A 208 31.30 -1.23 -33.44
CA PRO A 208 32.59 -1.06 -32.76
C PRO A 208 32.57 -1.46 -31.27
N THR A 209 31.39 -1.74 -30.66
CA THR A 209 31.27 -2.01 -29.22
C THR A 209 32.07 -3.21 -28.76
N LEU A 210 32.13 -4.29 -29.56
CA LEU A 210 32.90 -5.49 -29.20
C LEU A 210 34.40 -5.15 -29.07
N LYS A 211 34.98 -4.46 -30.03
CA LYS A 211 36.41 -4.06 -30.00
C LYS A 211 36.73 -3.12 -28.82
N ARG A 212 35.79 -2.19 -28.52
CA ARG A 212 35.98 -1.28 -27.36
C ARG A 212 35.89 -2.04 -26.06
N LEU A 213 34.97 -2.99 -25.97
CA LEU A 213 34.77 -3.85 -24.80
C LEU A 213 36.05 -4.69 -24.57
N GLU A 214 36.55 -5.35 -25.62
CA GLU A 214 37.81 -6.10 -25.59
C GLU A 214 38.96 -5.21 -25.10
N GLY A 215 39.16 -4.08 -25.74
CA GLY A 215 40.23 -3.13 -25.38
C GLY A 215 40.12 -2.61 -23.94
N TYR A 216 38.90 -2.38 -23.46
CA TYR A 216 38.70 -1.96 -22.07
C TYR A 216 39.03 -3.10 -21.11
N LEU A 217 38.51 -4.31 -21.36
CA LEU A 217 38.72 -5.47 -20.50
C LEU A 217 40.18 -5.90 -20.49
N CYS A 218 40.89 -5.83 -21.64
CA CYS A 218 42.33 -6.08 -21.69
C CYS A 218 43.11 -5.16 -20.75
N ARG A 219 42.79 -3.85 -20.76
CA ARG A 219 43.43 -2.89 -19.85
C ARG A 219 43.04 -3.14 -18.38
N TYR A 220 41.78 -3.43 -18.11
CA TYR A 220 41.29 -3.66 -16.73
C TYR A 220 41.94 -4.88 -16.10
N PHE A 221 42.00 -5.98 -16.86
CA PHE A 221 42.49 -7.27 -16.38
C PHE A 221 44.00 -7.49 -16.69
N LYS A 222 44.66 -6.56 -17.34
CA LYS A 222 46.05 -6.67 -17.79
C LYS A 222 46.24 -7.93 -18.64
N ALA A 223 45.32 -8.20 -19.54
CA ALA A 223 45.40 -9.33 -20.47
C ALA A 223 45.96 -8.88 -21.80
N PRO A 224 46.80 -9.73 -22.47
CA PRO A 224 47.38 -9.37 -23.79
C PRO A 224 46.31 -9.34 -24.88
N ASP A 225 45.29 -10.16 -24.76
CA ASP A 225 44.20 -10.24 -25.73
C ASP A 225 42.85 -10.64 -25.02
N ALA A 226 41.76 -10.41 -25.72
CA ALA A 226 40.44 -10.84 -25.33
C ALA A 226 39.67 -11.23 -26.58
N GLU A 227 38.88 -12.26 -26.51
CA GLU A 227 38.00 -12.70 -27.60
C GLU A 227 36.55 -12.55 -27.17
N SER A 228 35.77 -11.79 -27.91
CA SER A 228 34.35 -11.57 -27.58
C SER A 228 33.42 -12.10 -28.69
N ARG A 229 32.25 -12.60 -28.28
CA ARG A 229 31.22 -13.03 -29.23
C ARG A 229 29.84 -12.75 -28.63
N ILE A 230 28.90 -12.36 -29.47
CA ILE A 230 27.49 -12.24 -29.05
C ILE A 230 26.95 -13.66 -28.98
N ILE A 231 26.42 -14.04 -27.82
CA ILE A 231 25.82 -15.35 -27.61
C ILE A 231 24.31 -15.33 -27.69
N HIS A 232 23.69 -14.18 -27.39
CA HIS A 232 22.23 -14.04 -27.46
C HIS A 232 21.82 -12.60 -27.69
N VAL A 233 20.72 -12.41 -28.46
CA VAL A 233 20.09 -11.11 -28.69
C VAL A 233 18.61 -11.22 -28.32
N TYR A 234 18.22 -10.51 -27.28
CA TYR A 234 16.82 -10.39 -26.84
C TYR A 234 16.15 -9.20 -27.52
N THR A 235 14.87 -8.98 -27.21
CA THR A 235 14.15 -7.79 -27.67
C THR A 235 14.86 -6.52 -27.21
N ASP A 236 15.21 -6.45 -25.92
CA ASP A 236 15.75 -5.23 -25.29
C ASP A 236 17.21 -5.35 -24.83
N TYR A 237 17.77 -6.56 -24.78
CA TYR A 237 19.12 -6.83 -24.27
C TYR A 237 19.90 -7.74 -25.19
N LEU A 238 21.22 -7.67 -25.10
CA LEU A 238 22.10 -8.65 -25.72
C LEU A 238 23.14 -9.14 -24.70
N SER A 239 23.64 -10.35 -24.90
CA SER A 239 24.64 -10.98 -24.05
C SER A 239 25.90 -11.23 -24.86
N ILE A 240 27.01 -10.75 -24.35
CA ILE A 240 28.35 -10.90 -24.95
C ILE A 240 29.17 -11.79 -24.04
N HIS A 241 29.71 -12.86 -24.59
CA HIS A 241 30.66 -13.72 -23.93
C HIS A 241 32.07 -13.21 -24.28
N VAL A 242 32.89 -13.00 -23.26
CA VAL A 242 34.28 -12.53 -23.45
C VAL A 242 35.20 -13.49 -22.70
N SER A 243 36.18 -14.00 -23.41
CA SER A 243 37.27 -14.84 -22.88
C SER A 243 38.57 -14.06 -22.88
N LEU A 244 39.32 -14.11 -21.77
CA LEU A 244 40.62 -13.43 -21.70
C LEU A 244 41.57 -14.17 -20.73
N ARG A 245 42.91 -14.00 -20.95
CA ARG A 245 43.95 -14.62 -20.14
C ARG A 245 44.79 -13.52 -19.48
N PRO A 246 44.50 -13.19 -18.23
CA PRO A 246 45.27 -12.19 -17.50
C PRO A 246 46.69 -12.65 -17.25
N THR A 247 47.62 -11.71 -17.17
CA THR A 247 49.03 -12.01 -16.87
C THR A 247 49.31 -12.18 -15.39
N ALA A 248 48.37 -11.85 -14.51
CA ALA A 248 48.52 -11.94 -13.05
C ALA A 248 47.75 -13.14 -12.50
N ASP A 249 48.34 -13.88 -11.56
CA ASP A 249 47.72 -15.08 -10.96
C ASP A 249 46.56 -14.76 -10.00
N GLU A 250 46.59 -13.61 -9.34
CA GLU A 250 45.51 -13.18 -8.45
C GLU A 250 44.90 -11.88 -8.94
N ILE A 251 43.63 -11.92 -9.28
CA ILE A 251 42.85 -10.75 -9.73
C ILE A 251 41.69 -10.52 -8.80
N LYS A 252 41.71 -9.39 -8.13
CA LYS A 252 40.53 -8.91 -7.39
C LYS A 252 39.63 -8.14 -8.35
N VAL A 253 38.44 -8.64 -8.58
CA VAL A 253 37.47 -8.02 -9.48
C VAL A 253 36.46 -7.23 -8.66
N ASP A 254 36.41 -5.93 -8.90
CA ASP A 254 35.34 -5.04 -8.38
C ASP A 254 34.25 -4.97 -9.45
N ILE A 255 33.25 -5.84 -9.34
CA ILE A 255 32.18 -5.98 -10.34
C ILE A 255 31.39 -4.68 -10.47
N ASP A 256 31.04 -4.02 -9.35
CA ASP A 256 30.26 -2.76 -9.37
C ASP A 256 31.02 -1.65 -10.12
N ARG A 257 32.31 -1.56 -9.89
CA ARG A 257 33.16 -0.60 -10.61
C ARG A 257 33.27 -0.93 -12.11
N LEU A 258 33.39 -2.21 -12.45
CA LEU A 258 33.45 -2.68 -13.83
C LEU A 258 32.13 -2.40 -14.57
N GLU A 259 30.98 -2.74 -13.97
CA GLU A 259 29.66 -2.47 -14.52
C GLU A 259 29.43 -0.96 -14.74
N THR A 260 29.81 -0.17 -13.75
CA THR A 260 29.69 1.30 -13.81
C THR A 260 30.55 1.88 -14.96
N ALA A 261 31.76 1.38 -15.12
CA ALA A 261 32.67 1.84 -16.18
C ALA A 261 32.17 1.44 -17.58
N LEU A 262 31.66 0.23 -17.72
CA LEU A 262 31.11 -0.24 -19.00
C LEU A 262 29.84 0.51 -19.44
N UNK A 263 29.19 0.76 -18.52
CA UNK A 263 28.14 1.42 -18.72
C UNK A 263 28.36 2.67 -19.11
N GLY A 264 29.16 3.24 -18.51
CA GLY A 264 29.40 4.68 -18.56
C GLY A 264 29.72 5.24 -19.96
N GLN A 265 30.51 4.58 -20.71
CA GLN A 265 31.01 5.16 -22.01
C GLN A 265 29.91 5.21 -23.07
N GLU A 266 29.16 4.16 -23.26
CA GLU A 266 28.08 4.13 -24.28
C GLU A 266 26.83 4.88 -23.78
N LYS A 267 26.50 4.73 -22.50
CA LYS A 267 25.40 5.47 -21.88
C LYS A 267 25.69 6.98 -21.90
N GLY A 268 26.95 7.38 -21.68
CA GLY A 268 27.36 8.78 -21.77
C GLY A 268 27.10 9.40 -23.15
N ASN A 269 27.40 8.65 -24.20
CA ASN A 269 27.15 9.10 -25.58
C ASN A 269 25.64 9.26 -25.86
N LEU A 270 24.83 8.30 -25.38
CA LEU A 270 23.37 8.34 -25.55
C LEU A 270 22.76 9.54 -24.79
N LEU A 271 23.20 9.75 -23.57
CA LEU A 271 22.73 10.88 -22.75
C LEU A 271 23.10 12.22 -23.36
N TRP A 272 24.32 12.35 -23.87
CA TRP A 272 24.76 13.56 -24.55
C TRP A 272 23.92 13.83 -25.81
N HIS A 273 23.66 12.81 -26.62
CA HIS A 273 22.83 12.93 -27.83
C HIS A 273 21.40 13.36 -27.52
N ARG A 274 20.84 12.88 -26.41
CA ARG A 274 19.45 13.18 -25.99
C ARG A 274 19.32 14.56 -25.33
N TYR A 275 20.25 14.91 -24.45
CA TYR A 275 20.14 16.07 -23.56
C TYR A 275 21.20 17.15 -23.76
N GLY A 276 22.40 16.79 -24.28
CA GLY A 276 23.60 17.67 -24.26
C GLY A 276 23.39 19.02 -24.92
N GLU A 277 22.66 19.08 -26.02
CA GLU A 277 22.37 20.32 -26.72
C GLU A 277 21.17 21.08 -26.15
N GLY A 278 20.39 20.43 -25.29
CA GLY A 278 19.14 20.97 -24.71
C GLY A 278 19.33 21.85 -23.49
N PHE A 279 20.47 21.84 -22.87
CA PHE A 279 20.76 22.67 -21.70
C PHE A 279 21.02 24.11 -22.12
N PRO A 280 20.45 25.12 -21.44
CA PRO A 280 20.67 26.53 -21.78
C PRO A 280 22.12 26.95 -21.50
N ASP A 281 22.56 28.06 -22.12
CA ASP A 281 23.91 28.57 -21.98
C ASP A 281 24.24 28.99 -20.55
N GLU A 282 23.28 29.53 -19.85
CA GLU A 282 23.42 29.85 -18.40
C GLU A 282 23.84 28.60 -17.61
N TYR A 283 23.17 27.47 -17.83
CA TYR A 283 23.53 26.22 -17.18
C TYR A 283 24.96 25.80 -17.48
N ARG A 284 25.38 25.89 -18.78
CA ARG A 284 26.71 25.50 -19.21
C ARG A 284 27.80 26.38 -18.59
N THR A 285 27.47 27.63 -18.28
CA THR A 285 28.38 28.58 -17.64
C THR A 285 28.55 28.29 -16.15
N ILE A 286 27.49 27.87 -15.48
CA ILE A 286 27.44 27.71 -14.01
C ILE A 286 27.75 26.29 -13.57
N ALA A 287 27.25 25.26 -14.29
CA ALA A 287 27.33 23.88 -13.89
C ALA A 287 28.70 23.24 -14.21
N HIS A 288 29.36 22.77 -13.18
CA HIS A 288 30.59 21.98 -13.34
C HIS A 288 30.23 20.63 -14.03
N PRO A 289 31.03 20.16 -15.00
CA PRO A 289 30.70 18.90 -15.74
C PRO A 289 30.36 17.68 -14.87
N ARG A 290 30.98 17.57 -13.71
CA ARG A 290 30.69 16.50 -12.75
C ARG A 290 29.23 16.49 -12.30
N TYR A 291 28.60 17.66 -12.18
CA TYR A 291 27.19 17.80 -11.77
C TYR A 291 26.26 17.64 -12.97
N ALA A 292 26.68 18.11 -14.13
CA ALA A 292 25.92 17.91 -15.38
C ALA A 292 25.65 16.40 -15.64
N LEU A 293 26.62 15.54 -15.35
CA LEU A 293 26.41 14.09 -15.48
C LEU A 293 25.31 13.58 -14.56
N ARG A 294 25.22 14.11 -13.33
CA ARG A 294 24.14 13.75 -12.39
C ARG A 294 22.78 14.20 -12.92
N ASP A 295 22.71 15.41 -13.47
CA ASP A 295 21.49 15.93 -14.08
C ASP A 295 21.06 15.07 -15.28
N PHE A 296 22.00 14.67 -16.16
CA PHE A 296 21.71 13.77 -17.28
C PHE A 296 21.11 12.44 -16.80
N LEU A 297 21.71 11.85 -15.77
CA LEU A 297 21.21 10.57 -15.20
C LEU A 297 19.83 10.75 -14.56
N ALA A 298 19.59 11.88 -13.89
CA ALA A 298 18.30 12.20 -13.29
C ALA A 298 17.23 12.41 -14.36
N LEU A 299 17.55 13.11 -15.46
CA LEU A 299 16.65 13.32 -16.58
C LEU A 299 16.30 11.99 -17.28
N GLU A 300 17.26 11.07 -17.38
CA GLU A 300 17.00 9.74 -17.94
C GLU A 300 16.05 8.95 -17.03
N ARG A 301 16.28 8.98 -15.71
CA ARG A 301 15.37 8.37 -14.74
C ARG A 301 13.98 8.99 -14.81
N LEU A 302 13.88 10.32 -14.91
CA LEU A 302 12.63 11.04 -15.09
C LEU A 302 11.86 10.54 -16.32
N HIS A 303 12.60 10.31 -17.43
CA HIS A 303 12.04 9.82 -18.69
C HIS A 303 11.54 8.37 -18.56
N GLU A 304 12.30 7.51 -17.87
CA GLU A 304 11.97 6.09 -17.68
C GLU A 304 10.83 5.90 -16.68
N GLU A 305 10.91 6.56 -15.52
CA GLU A 305 9.96 6.38 -14.41
C GLU A 305 8.66 7.17 -14.59
N LYS A 306 8.67 8.20 -15.44
CA LYS A 306 7.53 9.12 -15.72
C LYS A 306 6.94 9.72 -14.44
N ARG A 307 7.80 9.98 -13.45
CA ARG A 307 7.43 10.62 -12.19
C ARG A 307 8.49 11.64 -11.79
N ASP A 308 8.06 12.71 -11.16
CA ASP A 308 8.96 13.77 -10.69
C ASP A 308 9.96 13.22 -9.67
N LEU A 309 11.19 13.74 -9.70
CA LEU A 309 12.31 13.21 -8.92
C LEU A 309 12.95 14.30 -8.07
N PHE A 310 13.45 13.89 -6.91
CA PHE A 310 14.30 14.71 -6.05
C PHE A 310 15.67 14.05 -5.92
N ASP A 311 16.73 14.86 -5.77
CA ASP A 311 18.07 14.39 -5.38
C ASP A 311 18.71 15.42 -4.46
N LEU A 312 19.63 14.98 -3.62
CA LEU A 312 20.35 15.82 -2.66
C LEU A 312 21.85 15.67 -2.89
N TRP A 313 22.52 16.80 -3.13
CA TRP A 313 23.97 16.89 -3.36
C TRP A 313 24.65 17.60 -2.22
N GLY A 314 25.86 17.21 -1.92
CA GLY A 314 26.68 17.83 -0.88
C GLY A 314 27.15 16.81 0.15
N PRO A 315 27.70 17.24 1.27
CA PRO A 315 27.77 18.63 1.76
C PRO A 315 28.76 19.51 0.99
N PHE A 316 28.44 20.77 0.86
CA PHE A 316 29.32 21.83 0.36
C PHE A 316 29.66 22.78 1.50
N LYS A 317 30.86 23.37 1.47
CA LYS A 317 31.32 24.35 2.46
C LYS A 317 31.36 25.74 1.86
N SER A 318 30.91 26.72 2.61
CA SER A 318 30.98 28.15 2.32
C SER A 318 31.38 28.93 3.56
N GLU A 319 31.65 30.23 3.40
CA GLU A 319 31.92 31.14 4.55
C GLU A 319 30.74 31.16 5.55
N GLN A 320 29.52 30.89 5.05
CA GLN A 320 28.30 30.91 5.87
C GLN A 320 27.94 29.53 6.45
N GLY A 321 28.85 28.52 6.31
CA GLY A 321 28.65 27.19 6.87
C GLY A 321 28.40 26.12 5.79
N THR A 322 27.93 24.97 6.25
CA THR A 322 27.66 23.80 5.36
C THR A 322 26.28 23.94 4.74
N PHE A 323 26.20 23.71 3.43
CA PHE A 323 24.93 23.70 2.69
C PHE A 323 24.86 22.46 1.79
N TYR A 324 23.67 22.19 1.30
CA TYR A 324 23.36 21.11 0.38
C TYR A 324 22.59 21.68 -0.81
N ARG A 325 22.64 20.98 -1.92
CA ARG A 325 21.88 21.38 -3.11
C ARG A 325 20.78 20.33 -3.32
N LEU A 326 19.54 20.74 -3.14
CA LEU A 326 18.36 19.90 -3.43
C LEU A 326 17.94 20.16 -4.87
N GLN A 327 17.90 19.09 -5.66
CA GLN A 327 17.48 19.13 -7.05
C GLN A 327 16.08 18.55 -7.19
N PHE A 328 15.25 19.20 -7.98
CA PHE A 328 13.93 18.73 -8.35
C PHE A 328 13.83 18.68 -9.88
N TYR A 329 13.35 17.55 -10.42
CA TYR A 329 13.23 17.29 -11.86
C TYR A 329 11.79 16.93 -12.19
N SER A 330 11.21 17.59 -13.22
CA SER A 330 9.83 17.36 -13.63
C SER A 330 9.65 17.61 -15.14
N PHE A 331 8.66 16.94 -15.75
CA PHE A 331 8.19 17.30 -17.10
C PHE A 331 7.13 18.40 -17.08
N ARG A 332 6.65 18.76 -15.90
CA ARG A 332 5.67 19.82 -15.69
C ARG A 332 6.36 21.03 -15.09
N GLU A 333 6.13 22.18 -15.68
CA GLU A 333 6.56 23.44 -15.06
C GLU A 333 5.86 23.59 -13.70
N SER A 334 6.61 23.80 -12.66
CA SER A 334 6.11 23.96 -11.30
C SER A 334 6.44 25.35 -10.76
N ASN A 335 5.49 25.91 -10.03
CA ASN A 335 5.68 27.20 -9.38
C ASN A 335 6.36 27.04 -8.02
N LEU A 336 7.09 28.05 -7.59
CA LEU A 336 7.72 28.06 -6.26
C LEU A 336 6.70 27.86 -5.13
N ASN A 337 5.51 28.42 -5.25
CA ASN A 337 4.46 28.28 -4.26
C ASN A 337 3.95 26.84 -4.07
N GLU A 338 4.31 25.92 -4.97
CA GLU A 338 3.99 24.51 -4.81
C GLU A 338 5.07 23.79 -3.97
N LEU A 339 6.35 24.14 -4.15
CA LEU A 339 7.49 23.49 -3.48
C LEU A 339 7.86 24.13 -2.14
N MET A 340 7.81 25.46 -2.03
CA MET A 340 8.22 26.17 -0.81
C MET A 340 7.52 25.70 0.46
N PRO A 341 6.18 25.51 0.46
CA PRO A 341 5.52 25.04 1.68
C PRO A 341 5.96 23.64 2.12
N ILE A 342 6.41 22.79 1.17
CA ILE A 342 6.93 21.46 1.49
C ILE A 342 8.28 21.58 2.20
N LEU A 343 9.17 22.40 1.65
CA LEU A 343 10.51 22.61 2.22
C LEU A 343 10.44 23.30 3.59
N GLU A 344 9.54 24.27 3.75
CA GLU A 344 9.30 24.96 5.03
C GLU A 344 8.75 24.02 6.10
N ASN A 345 7.83 23.12 5.73
CA ASN A 345 7.27 22.14 6.66
C ASN A 345 8.29 21.06 7.03
N LEU A 346 9.33 20.84 6.23
CA LEU A 346 10.49 20.03 6.61
C LEU A 346 11.52 20.79 7.44
N ASN A 347 11.25 22.09 7.69
CA ASN A 347 12.13 22.99 8.45
C ASN A 347 13.50 23.20 7.76
N LEU A 348 13.52 23.13 6.42
CA LEU A 348 14.71 23.40 5.63
C LEU A 348 14.85 24.91 5.38
N ILE A 349 16.06 25.42 5.56
CA ILE A 349 16.38 26.83 5.32
C ILE A 349 16.85 26.95 3.85
N ILE A 350 16.13 27.74 3.06
CA ILE A 350 16.43 27.92 1.65
C ILE A 350 17.17 29.25 1.47
N ALA A 351 18.40 29.19 0.95
CA ALA A 351 19.23 30.35 0.73
C ALA A 351 19.11 30.90 -0.69
N GLU A 352 18.93 30.02 -1.66
CA GLU A 352 18.92 30.39 -3.09
C GLU A 352 18.15 29.36 -3.91
N GLU A 353 17.55 29.80 -5.00
CA GLU A 353 16.92 28.91 -5.98
C GLU A 353 17.37 29.33 -7.39
N VAL A 354 17.64 28.33 -8.23
CA VAL A 354 17.95 28.54 -9.65
C VAL A 354 17.17 27.49 -10.45
N ASP A 355 16.55 27.88 -11.55
CA ASP A 355 15.81 26.97 -12.41
C ASP A 355 16.36 26.91 -13.84
N PHE A 356 16.21 25.75 -14.49
CA PHE A 356 16.67 25.53 -15.86
C PHE A 356 15.63 24.72 -16.63
N ASN A 357 15.44 25.12 -17.88
CA ASN A 357 14.59 24.41 -18.83
C ASN A 357 15.49 23.65 -19.81
N VAL A 358 15.34 22.34 -19.87
CA VAL A 358 16.16 21.45 -20.69
C VAL A 358 15.32 20.90 -21.84
N ASN A 359 15.65 21.26 -23.08
CA ASN A 359 14.96 20.76 -24.26
C ASN A 359 15.44 19.36 -24.60
N ILE A 360 14.55 18.40 -24.68
CA ILE A 360 14.88 16.99 -24.93
C ILE A 360 14.77 16.71 -26.42
N ARG A 361 15.85 16.26 -27.03
CA ARG A 361 15.84 15.89 -28.45
C ARG A 361 14.84 14.74 -28.68
N GLY A 362 13.82 15.03 -29.47
CA GLY A 362 12.74 14.06 -29.75
C GLY A 362 11.53 14.14 -28.86
N GLY A 363 11.47 15.06 -27.87
CA GLY A 363 10.26 15.13 -27.07
C GLY A 363 10.19 15.99 -25.82
N GLY A 364 9.73 17.21 -25.95
CA GLY A 364 9.31 18.04 -24.83
C GLY A 364 10.42 18.76 -24.08
N THR A 365 10.05 19.37 -22.96
CA THR A 365 10.96 20.11 -22.06
C THR A 365 10.92 19.49 -20.68
N ALA A 366 12.07 19.32 -20.07
CA ALA A 366 12.19 18.98 -18.64
C ALA A 366 12.61 20.24 -17.88
N TYR A 367 12.16 20.33 -16.65
CA TYR A 367 12.40 21.45 -15.74
C TYR A 367 13.27 20.98 -14.59
N ILE A 368 14.35 21.69 -14.32
CA ILE A 368 15.24 21.43 -13.16
C ILE A 368 15.15 22.63 -12.23
N LYS A 369 14.76 22.40 -10.96
CA LYS A 369 14.86 23.43 -9.91
C LYS A 369 15.93 23.01 -8.92
N SER A 370 16.84 23.93 -8.62
CA SER A 370 17.99 23.69 -7.75
C SER A 370 17.90 24.66 -6.55
N PHE A 371 17.79 24.10 -5.35
CA PHE A 371 17.69 24.87 -4.10
C PHE A 371 18.97 24.68 -3.29
N ASN A 372 19.63 25.78 -2.92
CA ASN A 372 20.67 25.73 -1.91
C ASN A 372 20.00 25.72 -0.54
N ILE A 373 20.12 24.62 0.18
CA ILE A 373 19.41 24.40 1.46
C ILE A 373 20.37 24.13 2.62
N ARG A 374 19.89 24.39 3.83
CA ARG A 374 20.55 24.04 5.09
C ARG A 374 19.55 23.36 5.99
N GLY A 375 20.01 22.44 6.81
CA GLY A 375 19.22 21.90 7.91
C GLY A 375 19.13 22.87 9.06
N PRO A 376 18.14 22.71 9.96
CA PRO A 376 18.09 23.53 11.17
C PRO A 376 19.26 23.22 12.11
N GLU A 377 19.58 24.15 12.99
CA GLU A 377 20.68 24.00 13.96
C GLU A 377 20.52 22.76 14.86
N LYS A 378 19.28 22.39 15.17
CA LYS A 378 18.95 21.24 16.02
C LYS A 378 18.69 19.94 15.24
N SER A 379 19.20 19.84 14.01
CA SER A 379 19.11 18.60 13.25
C SER A 379 19.83 17.47 14.00
N ILE A 380 19.22 16.28 14.09
CA ILE A 380 19.81 15.13 14.79
C ILE A 380 21.08 14.63 14.09
N GLU A 381 21.11 14.73 12.76
CA GLU A 381 22.21 14.29 11.91
C GLU A 381 22.35 15.26 10.72
N PRO A 382 23.55 15.29 10.08
CA PRO A 382 23.68 16.02 8.82
C PRO A 382 22.68 15.51 7.77
N LEU A 383 22.15 16.40 6.92
CA LEU A 383 21.19 16.05 5.88
C LEU A 383 21.70 14.94 4.93
N SER A 384 23.02 14.79 4.78
CA SER A 384 23.61 13.72 3.97
C SER A 384 23.33 12.31 4.54
N LYS A 385 23.19 12.20 5.85
CA LYS A 385 22.83 10.92 6.51
C LYS A 385 21.31 10.67 6.46
N LEU A 386 20.53 11.74 6.41
CA LEU A 386 19.07 11.67 6.31
C LEU A 386 18.58 11.64 4.87
N LYS A 387 19.50 11.60 3.88
CA LYS A 387 19.20 11.77 2.46
C LYS A 387 18.04 10.89 1.99
N ASP A 388 18.11 9.59 2.23
CA ASP A 388 17.12 8.65 1.70
C ASP A 388 15.72 8.93 2.26
N ASN A 389 15.61 9.11 3.58
CA ASN A 389 14.33 9.46 4.24
C ASN A 389 13.80 10.82 3.74
N LEU A 390 14.70 11.79 3.56
CA LEU A 390 14.33 13.13 3.08
C LEU A 390 13.80 13.10 1.65
N LEU A 391 14.48 12.39 0.74
CA LEU A 391 14.05 12.28 -0.65
C LEU A 391 12.74 11.51 -0.79
N GLU A 392 12.57 10.45 0.02
CA GLU A 392 11.34 9.69 0.05
C GLU A 392 10.17 10.54 0.58
N ALA A 393 10.39 11.30 1.64
CA ALA A 393 9.38 12.21 2.21
C ALA A 393 8.98 13.31 1.20
N LEU A 394 9.96 13.93 0.54
CA LEU A 394 9.71 14.93 -0.50
C LEU A 394 8.85 14.34 -1.61
N ALA A 395 9.21 13.15 -2.10
CA ALA A 395 8.46 12.47 -3.15
C ALA A 395 7.04 12.09 -2.69
N ALA A 396 6.89 11.64 -1.44
CA ALA A 396 5.58 11.27 -0.87
C ALA A 396 4.66 12.49 -0.72
N VAL A 397 5.19 13.60 -0.22
CA VAL A 397 4.41 14.84 -0.06
C VAL A 397 4.07 15.44 -1.43
N TRP A 398 5.03 15.50 -2.35
CA TRP A 398 4.83 16.04 -3.70
C TRP A 398 3.77 15.25 -4.48
N SER A 399 3.82 13.93 -4.40
CA SER A 399 2.85 13.05 -5.06
C SER A 399 1.52 12.94 -4.29
N LYS A 400 1.37 13.64 -3.19
CA LYS A 400 0.17 13.66 -2.33
C LYS A 400 -0.14 12.29 -1.70
N ARG A 401 0.88 11.45 -1.51
CA ARG A 401 0.77 10.21 -0.72
C ARG A 401 0.86 10.48 0.78
N CYS A 402 1.40 11.64 1.15
CA CYS A 402 1.56 12.12 2.52
C CYS A 402 1.08 13.57 2.62
N GLU A 403 0.52 13.94 3.75
CA GLU A 403 0.11 15.32 4.00
C GLU A 403 1.31 16.25 4.19
N ASN A 404 1.14 17.50 3.80
CA ASN A 404 2.14 18.56 4.01
C ASN A 404 1.76 19.39 5.23
N ASP A 405 2.33 19.07 6.39
CA ASP A 405 2.07 19.79 7.63
C ASP A 405 3.32 19.87 8.52
N TYR A 406 3.19 20.55 9.66
CA TYR A 406 4.29 20.80 10.60
C TYR A 406 4.95 19.52 11.15
N LEU A 407 4.25 18.38 11.20
CA LEU A 407 4.82 17.12 11.68
C LEU A 407 6.02 16.66 10.81
N ASN A 408 6.07 17.09 9.54
CA ASN A 408 7.19 16.76 8.66
C ASN A 408 8.55 17.24 9.22
N ARG A 409 8.57 18.24 10.13
CA ARG A 409 9.79 18.72 10.84
C ARG A 409 10.47 17.60 11.63
N LEU A 410 9.68 16.63 12.10
CA LEU A 410 10.20 15.51 12.89
C LEU A 410 11.26 14.71 12.10
N LEU A 411 11.15 14.63 10.77
CA LEU A 411 12.13 13.92 9.96
C LEU A 411 13.55 14.44 10.25
N VAL A 412 13.76 15.73 10.18
CA VAL A 412 15.10 16.35 10.36
C VAL A 412 15.50 16.35 11.85
N LEU A 413 14.53 16.48 12.76
CA LEU A 413 14.78 16.52 14.20
C LEU A 413 15.05 15.13 14.82
N THR A 414 14.52 14.07 14.23
CA THR A 414 14.55 12.72 14.84
C THR A 414 15.10 11.63 13.94
N GLY A 415 15.14 11.85 12.62
CA GLY A 415 15.53 10.85 11.63
C GLY A 415 14.41 9.89 11.24
N LEU A 416 13.19 10.09 11.76
CA LEU A 416 12.04 9.23 11.43
C LEU A 416 11.66 9.35 9.96
N SER A 417 11.23 8.25 9.37
CA SER A 417 10.68 8.21 8.02
C SER A 417 9.32 8.91 7.96
N TRP A 418 8.87 9.28 6.75
CA TRP A 418 7.57 9.92 6.58
C TRP A 418 6.41 9.01 7.03
N GLN A 419 6.53 7.70 6.92
CA GLN A 419 5.51 6.75 7.36
C GLN A 419 5.43 6.66 8.89
N GLU A 420 6.57 6.68 9.58
CA GLU A 420 6.58 6.76 11.04
C GLU A 420 5.98 8.08 11.55
N ILE A 421 6.26 9.17 10.85
CA ILE A 421 5.63 10.46 11.14
C ILE A 421 4.13 10.41 10.88
N ASP A 422 3.69 9.65 9.89
CA ASP A 422 2.27 9.48 9.56
C ASP A 422 1.49 8.74 10.65
N ILE A 423 2.16 7.91 11.46
CA ILE A 423 1.58 7.33 12.69
C ILE A 423 1.09 8.47 13.60
N TYR A 424 1.95 9.47 13.84
CA TYR A 424 1.56 10.64 14.65
C TYR A 424 0.39 11.40 14.04
N ARG A 425 0.36 11.48 12.71
CA ARG A 425 -0.72 12.18 12.01
C ARG A 425 -2.05 11.46 12.24
N GLY A 426 -2.05 10.14 12.14
CA GLY A 426 -3.23 9.31 12.42
C GLY A 426 -3.71 9.49 13.87
N TYR A 427 -2.81 9.37 14.85
CA TYR A 427 -3.17 9.53 16.28
C TYR A 427 -3.56 10.98 16.61
N ARG A 428 -2.87 11.99 16.07
CA ARG A 428 -3.24 13.41 16.25
C ARG A 428 -4.66 13.68 15.74
N ASN A 429 -4.98 13.17 14.55
CA ASN A 429 -6.29 13.40 13.94
C ASN A 429 -7.39 12.65 14.70
N TYR A 430 -7.13 11.44 15.17
CA TYR A 430 -8.04 10.71 16.05
C TYR A 430 -8.24 11.44 17.38
N TYR A 431 -7.15 11.90 18.02
CA TYR A 431 -7.17 12.65 19.26
C TYR A 431 -8.04 13.91 19.15
N PHE A 432 -7.91 14.61 18.03
CA PHE A 432 -8.73 15.80 17.72
C PHE A 432 -10.24 15.41 17.66
N GLN A 433 -10.58 14.26 17.11
CA GLN A 433 -11.95 13.78 17.02
C GLN A 433 -12.55 13.41 18.39
N LEU A 434 -11.75 13.26 19.43
CA LEU A 434 -12.28 13.05 20.80
C LEU A 434 -12.81 14.35 21.42
N GLY A 435 -12.65 15.51 20.76
CA GLY A 435 -13.16 16.80 21.23
C GLY A 435 -12.24 17.49 22.23
N ILE A 436 -10.94 17.27 22.13
CA ILE A 436 -9.93 17.85 23.02
C ILE A 436 -9.85 19.38 22.85
N PRO A 437 -9.41 20.12 23.88
CA PRO A 437 -9.31 21.58 23.82
C PRO A 437 -8.06 22.10 23.10
N PHE A 438 -7.37 21.24 22.33
CA PHE A 438 -6.12 21.60 21.63
C PHE A 438 -6.30 21.55 20.13
N THR A 439 -5.66 22.46 19.40
CA THR A 439 -5.64 22.43 17.94
C THR A 439 -4.66 21.35 17.42
N LYS A 440 -4.88 20.87 16.21
CA LYS A 440 -3.95 19.93 15.53
C LYS A 440 -2.51 20.48 15.48
N LYS A 441 -2.37 21.81 15.34
CA LYS A 441 -1.08 22.51 15.35
C LYS A 441 -0.40 22.39 16.74
N ARG A 442 -1.14 22.60 17.82
CA ARG A 442 -0.58 22.52 19.19
C ARG A 442 -0.08 21.11 19.49
N VAL A 443 -0.85 20.08 19.07
CA VAL A 443 -0.45 18.67 19.22
C VAL A 443 0.84 18.37 18.43
N ALA A 444 0.94 18.88 17.19
CA ALA A 444 2.16 18.71 16.38
C ALA A 444 3.38 19.35 17.05
N PHE A 445 3.22 20.55 17.60
CA PHE A 445 4.33 21.27 18.24
C PHE A 445 4.77 20.62 19.56
N ALA A 446 3.87 19.95 20.29
CA ALA A 446 4.25 19.18 21.48
C ALA A 446 5.29 18.09 21.11
N LEU A 447 5.10 17.41 19.98
CA LEU A 447 6.06 16.41 19.47
C LEU A 447 7.36 17.06 18.95
N ILE A 448 7.23 18.18 18.22
CA ILE A 448 8.37 18.90 17.61
C ILE A 448 9.30 19.48 18.70
N HIS A 449 8.74 20.00 19.78
CA HIS A 449 9.52 20.57 20.89
C HIS A 449 10.17 19.48 21.75
N ASN A 450 9.63 18.24 21.71
CA ASN A 450 10.09 17.13 22.56
C ASN A 450 10.50 15.93 21.67
N PRO A 451 11.54 16.08 20.81
CA PRO A 451 11.91 15.04 19.83
C PRO A 451 12.38 13.73 20.48
N LYS A 452 12.96 13.78 21.69
CA LYS A 452 13.36 12.57 22.44
C LYS A 452 12.11 11.71 22.76
N VAL A 453 11.03 12.37 23.24
CA VAL A 453 9.77 11.68 23.54
C VAL A 453 9.15 11.13 22.23
N ALA A 454 9.21 11.92 21.16
CA ALA A 454 8.71 11.48 19.85
C ALA A 454 9.41 10.18 19.39
N VAL A 455 10.75 10.12 19.48
CA VAL A 455 11.49 8.90 19.12
C VAL A 455 11.06 7.71 19.99
N LEU A 456 10.93 7.94 21.32
CA LEU A 456 10.56 6.85 22.25
C LEU A 456 9.15 6.34 22.01
N LEU A 457 8.20 7.21 21.64
CA LEU A 457 6.84 6.81 21.30
C LEU A 457 6.80 5.92 20.05
N ILE A 458 7.59 6.25 19.01
CA ILE A 458 7.67 5.39 17.81
C ILE A 458 8.36 4.06 18.17
N ARG A 459 9.44 4.07 18.95
CA ARG A 459 10.09 2.84 19.41
C ARG A 459 9.12 1.96 20.22
N TYR A 460 8.29 2.57 21.06
CA TYR A 460 7.24 1.87 21.82
C TYR A 460 6.21 1.26 20.85
N PHE A 461 5.73 2.04 19.87
CA PHE A 461 4.80 1.57 18.85
C PHE A 461 5.40 0.39 18.07
N GLU A 462 6.65 0.50 17.65
CA GLU A 462 7.35 -0.57 16.93
C GLU A 462 7.48 -1.83 17.80
N ALA A 463 7.99 -1.68 19.02
CA ALA A 463 8.15 -2.80 19.95
C ALA A 463 6.81 -3.51 20.20
N ARG A 464 5.70 -2.74 20.26
CA ARG A 464 4.37 -3.28 20.51
C ARG A 464 3.81 -4.03 19.30
N PHE A 465 3.95 -3.49 18.08
CA PHE A 465 3.19 -3.97 16.92
C PHE A 465 4.01 -4.63 15.82
N LYS A 466 5.34 -4.58 15.87
CA LYS A 466 6.17 -5.21 14.85
C LYS A 466 6.10 -6.74 15.00
N PRO A 467 5.74 -7.49 13.95
CA PRO A 467 5.63 -8.95 14.03
C PRO A 467 7.03 -9.58 13.93
N GLU A 468 7.66 -9.78 15.07
CA GLU A 468 8.98 -10.41 15.18
C GLU A 468 8.87 -11.73 15.96
N LYS A 469 9.49 -12.80 15.46
CA LYS A 469 9.46 -14.14 16.05
C LYS A 469 9.89 -14.19 17.52
N ARG A 470 10.90 -13.39 17.88
CA ARG A 470 11.39 -13.33 19.27
C ARG A 470 10.34 -12.86 20.27
N TRP A 471 9.30 -12.18 19.78
CA TRP A 471 8.23 -11.58 20.59
C TRP A 471 6.85 -12.19 20.30
N GLU A 472 6.81 -13.43 19.84
CA GLU A 472 5.54 -14.15 19.68
C GLU A 472 4.86 -14.39 21.04
N ASP A 473 5.65 -14.61 22.11
CA ASP A 473 5.13 -14.70 23.47
C ASP A 473 4.87 -13.27 24.00
N PRO A 474 3.62 -12.90 24.32
CA PRO A 474 3.29 -11.57 24.83
C PRO A 474 4.01 -11.21 26.13
N LEU A 475 4.29 -12.20 27.01
CA LEU A 475 5.00 -11.95 28.27
C LEU A 475 6.46 -11.59 28.00
N VAL A 476 7.12 -12.28 27.09
CA VAL A 476 8.49 -11.97 26.67
C VAL A 476 8.55 -10.56 26.04
N ARG A 477 7.59 -10.23 25.20
CA ARG A 477 7.50 -8.90 24.58
C ARG A 477 7.31 -7.81 25.64
N GLU A 478 6.44 -8.09 26.63
CA GLU A 478 6.18 -7.13 27.72
C GLU A 478 7.45 -6.88 28.53
N ASP A 479 8.13 -7.94 28.98
CA ASP A 479 9.31 -7.84 29.86
C ASP A 479 10.54 -7.28 29.15
N GLU A 480 10.83 -7.74 27.92
CA GLU A 480 12.06 -7.40 27.24
C GLU A 480 11.98 -6.07 26.46
N ALA A 481 10.79 -5.69 26.00
CA ALA A 481 10.64 -4.55 25.11
C ALA A 481 9.73 -3.45 25.67
N LEU A 482 8.51 -3.77 26.08
CA LEU A 482 7.52 -2.75 26.42
C LEU A 482 7.78 -2.10 27.78
N SER A 483 8.01 -2.89 28.84
CA SER A 483 8.24 -2.34 30.19
C SER A 483 9.47 -1.43 30.26
N PRO A 484 10.64 -1.80 29.69
CA PRO A 484 11.79 -0.89 29.66
C PRO A 484 11.51 0.42 28.89
N LEU A 485 10.76 0.36 27.78
CA LEU A 485 10.43 1.56 27.02
C LEU A 485 9.41 2.45 27.75
N ARG A 486 8.46 1.87 28.48
CA ARG A 486 7.54 2.64 29.33
C ARG A 486 8.31 3.44 30.40
N LEU A 487 9.29 2.82 31.04
CA LEU A 487 10.14 3.49 32.04
C LEU A 487 10.89 4.67 31.41
N GLN A 488 11.53 4.44 30.25
CA GLN A 488 12.21 5.50 29.51
C GLN A 488 11.27 6.64 29.09
N LEU A 489 10.03 6.30 28.68
CA LEU A 489 9.02 7.29 28.32
C LEU A 489 8.58 8.13 29.53
N VAL A 490 8.33 7.49 30.66
CA VAL A 490 7.95 8.20 31.90
C VAL A 490 9.08 9.17 32.29
N GLU A 491 10.32 8.70 32.30
CA GLU A 491 11.50 9.52 32.61
C GLU A 491 11.64 10.70 31.64
N ALA A 492 11.47 10.46 30.32
CA ALA A 492 11.56 11.52 29.33
C ALA A 492 10.39 12.53 29.43
N LEU A 493 9.22 12.09 29.87
CA LEU A 493 8.05 12.97 30.08
C LEU A 493 8.25 13.89 31.29
N GLU A 494 8.99 13.46 32.31
CA GLU A 494 9.32 14.32 33.47
C GLU A 494 10.18 15.51 33.07
N ASP A 495 10.94 15.41 31.98
CA ASP A 495 11.77 16.51 31.45
C ASP A 495 10.95 17.55 30.62
N VAL A 496 9.67 17.29 30.33
CA VAL A 496 8.84 18.21 29.54
C VAL A 496 8.43 19.43 30.35
N GLY A 497 8.87 20.60 29.92
CA GLY A 497 8.71 21.84 30.70
C GLY A 497 7.35 22.52 30.59
N ASP A 498 6.50 22.18 29.63
CA ASP A 498 5.17 22.78 29.40
C ASP A 498 4.09 21.76 29.79
N ILE A 499 3.22 22.11 30.74
CA ILE A 499 2.19 21.21 31.28
C ILE A 499 1.20 20.76 30.20
N ASN A 500 0.90 21.61 29.22
CA ASN A 500 -0.01 21.23 28.13
C ASN A 500 0.67 20.26 27.18
N GLU A 501 1.96 20.46 26.88
CA GLU A 501 2.73 19.54 26.04
C GLU A 501 2.89 18.18 26.73
N ASP A 502 3.17 18.17 28.04
CA ASP A 502 3.22 16.94 28.84
C ASP A 502 1.89 16.20 28.76
N GLY A 503 0.76 16.90 28.98
CA GLY A 503 -0.58 16.33 28.88
C GLY A 503 -0.86 15.72 27.50
N ILE A 504 -0.53 16.45 26.43
CA ILE A 504 -0.69 15.98 25.04
C ILE A 504 0.14 14.71 24.79
N LEU A 505 1.42 14.71 25.21
CA LEU A 505 2.32 13.58 24.98
C LEU A 505 1.88 12.33 25.76
N ARG A 506 1.43 12.50 27.01
CA ARG A 506 0.83 11.41 27.81
C ARG A 506 -0.43 10.86 27.16
N SER A 507 -1.26 11.73 26.60
CA SER A 507 -2.48 11.31 25.87
C SER A 507 -2.13 10.52 24.63
N LEU A 508 -1.15 10.97 23.83
CA LEU A 508 -0.69 10.22 22.65
C LEU A 508 -0.13 8.85 23.07
N PHE A 509 0.63 8.78 24.17
CA PHE A 509 1.11 7.51 24.71
C PHE A 509 -0.07 6.62 25.14
N ASN A 510 -1.06 7.17 25.86
CA ASN A 510 -2.27 6.43 26.28
C ASN A 510 -3.03 5.87 25.05
N LEU A 511 -3.14 6.63 23.97
CA LEU A 511 -3.78 6.16 22.74
C LEU A 511 -3.00 5.01 22.10
N MET A 512 -1.67 5.09 22.03
CA MET A 512 -0.82 4.03 21.50
C MET A 512 -0.91 2.77 22.37
N ASP A 513 -0.89 2.94 23.68
CA ASP A 513 -0.99 1.84 24.65
C ASP A 513 -2.38 1.17 24.63
N SER A 514 -3.44 1.96 24.40
CA SER A 514 -4.82 1.47 24.27
C SER A 514 -5.10 0.83 22.90
N THR A 515 -4.21 1.00 21.92
CA THR A 515 -4.32 0.37 20.59
C THR A 515 -4.10 -1.14 20.73
N VAL A 516 -5.00 -1.93 20.14
CA VAL A 516 -4.95 -3.40 20.20
C VAL A 516 -4.49 -4.05 18.90
N ARG A 517 -4.68 -3.39 17.75
CA ARG A 517 -4.20 -3.86 16.43
C ARG A 517 -3.87 -2.68 15.52
N THR A 518 -2.91 -2.90 14.61
CA THR A 518 -2.63 -1.94 13.53
C THR A 518 -2.16 -2.66 12.27
N ASN A 519 -2.46 -2.08 11.11
CA ASN A 519 -2.00 -2.58 9.81
C ASN A 519 -0.66 -1.96 9.37
N PHE A 520 -0.02 -1.15 10.19
CA PHE A 520 1.17 -0.38 9.80
C PHE A 520 2.23 -1.26 9.15
N PHE A 521 2.64 -2.35 9.81
CA PHE A 521 3.70 -3.23 9.31
C PHE A 521 3.29 -4.07 8.09
N LYS A 522 2.00 -4.22 7.85
CA LYS A 522 1.44 -4.85 6.65
C LYS A 522 1.46 -3.89 5.45
N ARG A 523 1.29 -2.58 5.69
CA ARG A 523 1.11 -1.57 4.62
C ARG A 523 2.33 -0.68 4.39
N ALA A 524 3.21 -0.52 5.35
CA ALA A 524 4.41 0.30 5.19
C ALA A 524 5.27 -0.22 4.04
N GLY A 525 5.77 0.69 3.21
CA GLY A 525 6.59 0.36 2.04
C GLY A 525 5.80 -0.08 0.80
N THR A 526 4.46 -0.15 0.86
CA THR A 526 3.64 -0.55 -0.29
C THR A 526 3.06 0.67 -1.02
N ASP A 527 2.77 0.52 -2.31
CA ASP A 527 2.15 1.57 -3.13
C ASP A 527 0.73 1.92 -2.66
N GLY A 528 0.06 0.99 -1.97
CA GLY A 528 -1.28 1.18 -1.44
C GLY A 528 -1.30 1.55 0.04
N TYR A 529 -0.30 2.27 0.53
CA TYR A 529 -0.16 2.64 1.93
C TYR A 529 -1.34 3.47 2.44
N PHE A 530 -1.86 3.07 3.59
CA PHE A 530 -2.75 3.81 4.47
C PHE A 530 -2.58 3.20 5.88
N PHE A 531 -2.89 3.98 6.89
CA PHE A 531 -2.68 3.60 8.28
C PHE A 531 -4.01 3.34 8.96
N SER A 532 -4.17 2.19 9.60
CA SER A 532 -5.35 1.90 10.42
C SER A 532 -4.94 1.30 11.77
N PHE A 533 -5.74 1.60 12.78
CA PHE A 533 -5.57 1.04 14.12
C PHE A 533 -6.92 0.83 14.79
N LYS A 534 -7.00 -0.27 15.54
CA LYS A 534 -8.14 -0.63 16.38
C LYS A 534 -7.77 -0.33 17.83
N ILE A 535 -8.60 0.40 18.53
CA ILE A 535 -8.32 0.87 19.88
C ILE A 535 -9.42 0.43 20.84
N SER A 536 -9.03 0.01 22.04
CA SER A 536 -9.95 -0.30 23.13
C SER A 536 -10.40 1.00 23.79
N ALA A 537 -11.66 1.35 23.63
CA ALA A 537 -12.18 2.64 24.13
C ALA A 537 -12.18 2.72 25.67
N ILE A 538 -12.17 1.57 26.35
CA ILE A 538 -12.12 1.51 27.81
C ILE A 538 -10.79 2.06 28.34
N GLY A 539 -9.69 1.83 27.60
CA GLY A 539 -8.35 2.28 27.97
C GLY A 539 -8.11 3.80 27.78
N ILE A 540 -8.96 4.49 27.04
CA ILE A 540 -8.77 5.90 26.73
C ILE A 540 -9.25 6.79 27.89
N ILE A 541 -8.32 7.47 28.54
CA ILE A 541 -8.58 8.29 29.73
C ILE A 541 -9.57 9.42 29.41
N GLU A 542 -9.36 10.12 28.30
CA GLU A 542 -10.11 11.34 27.92
C GLU A 542 -11.45 11.08 27.27
N MET A 543 -11.79 9.82 27.02
CA MET A 543 -13.03 9.50 26.29
C MET A 543 -14.27 9.64 27.21
N ALA A 544 -15.20 10.50 26.79
CA ALA A 544 -16.49 10.68 27.45
C ALA A 544 -17.42 9.47 27.25
N PHE A 545 -18.37 9.29 28.20
CA PHE A 545 -19.41 8.26 28.07
C PHE A 545 -20.50 8.69 27.07
N PRO A 546 -21.18 7.73 26.38
CA PRO A 546 -20.96 6.28 26.44
C PRO A 546 -19.73 5.86 25.61
N ARG A 547 -18.97 4.93 26.12
CA ARG A 547 -17.79 4.40 25.43
C ARG A 547 -18.17 3.17 24.58
N PRO A 548 -17.79 3.13 23.29
CA PRO A 548 -17.86 1.89 22.53
C PRO A 548 -16.95 0.81 23.14
N LEU A 549 -17.08 -0.43 22.73
CA LEU A 549 -16.09 -1.46 23.10
C LEU A 549 -14.79 -1.21 22.34
N TYR A 550 -14.90 -1.05 21.01
CA TYR A 550 -13.76 -0.78 20.12
C TYR A 550 -14.07 0.36 19.16
N GLU A 551 -13.03 1.12 18.84
CA GLU A 551 -13.03 2.07 17.73
C GLU A 551 -11.92 1.67 16.76
N THR A 552 -12.20 1.66 15.46
CA THR A 552 -11.19 1.50 14.42
C THR A 552 -11.09 2.81 13.64
N TYR A 553 -9.88 3.36 13.58
CA TYR A 553 -9.59 4.59 12.83
C TYR A 553 -8.75 4.26 11.61
N VAL A 554 -9.11 4.84 10.46
CA VAL A 554 -8.38 4.67 9.20
C VAL A 554 -7.96 6.04 8.70
N HIS A 555 -6.67 6.17 8.41
CA HIS A 555 -6.03 7.43 8.00
C HIS A 555 -5.27 7.26 6.69
N SER A 556 -5.43 8.21 5.78
CA SER A 556 -4.58 8.40 4.62
C SER A 556 -4.54 9.89 4.25
N ALA A 557 -3.70 10.26 3.29
CA ALA A 557 -3.67 11.63 2.76
C ALA A 557 -5.02 12.04 2.13
N ASP A 558 -5.83 11.08 1.68
CA ASP A 558 -7.06 11.33 0.91
C ASP A 558 -8.34 11.25 1.75
N MET A 559 -8.29 10.54 2.89
CA MET A 559 -9.51 10.29 3.66
C MET A 559 -9.19 9.98 5.13
N GLU A 560 -10.20 10.14 5.98
CA GLU A 560 -10.23 9.63 7.34
C GLU A 560 -11.55 8.90 7.55
N GLY A 561 -11.50 7.83 8.35
CA GLY A 561 -12.69 7.07 8.66
C GLY A 561 -12.65 6.52 10.08
N ILE A 562 -13.82 6.37 10.69
CA ILE A 562 -13.96 5.77 12.03
C ILE A 562 -15.09 4.76 12.04
N HIS A 563 -14.89 3.66 12.73
CA HIS A 563 -15.90 2.63 12.95
C HIS A 563 -16.00 2.33 14.44
N LEU A 564 -17.18 2.54 15.01
CA LEU A 564 -17.47 2.36 16.43
C LEU A 564 -18.31 1.10 16.63
N ARG A 565 -17.93 0.26 17.59
CA ARG A 565 -18.64 -0.99 17.88
C ARG A 565 -18.94 -1.08 19.37
N GLY A 566 -20.21 -1.36 19.71
CA GLY A 566 -20.64 -1.57 21.09
C GLY A 566 -20.25 -2.93 21.65
N GLY A 567 -19.88 -3.88 20.78
CA GLY A 567 -19.46 -5.23 21.15
C GLY A 567 -18.86 -5.95 19.95
N LYS A 568 -18.41 -7.20 20.15
CA LYS A 568 -17.77 -7.98 19.07
C LYS A 568 -18.78 -8.35 17.96
N VAL A 569 -20.01 -8.73 18.31
CA VAL A 569 -21.06 -9.03 17.34
C VAL A 569 -21.98 -7.80 17.24
N ALA A 570 -21.70 -6.93 16.29
CA ALA A 570 -22.35 -5.64 16.13
C ALA A 570 -22.65 -5.37 14.66
N ARG A 571 -23.70 -4.60 14.39
CA ARG A 571 -24.14 -4.25 13.05
C ARG A 571 -24.53 -2.77 12.97
N GLY A 572 -24.17 -2.12 11.87
CA GLY A 572 -24.54 -0.74 11.62
C GLY A 572 -24.06 -0.24 10.26
N GLY A 573 -24.54 0.92 9.85
CA GLY A 573 -24.27 1.50 8.55
C GLY A 573 -22.98 2.32 8.51
N ILE A 574 -22.46 2.50 7.30
CA ILE A 574 -21.30 3.34 6.99
C ILE A 574 -21.79 4.60 6.26
N ARG A 575 -21.40 5.75 6.75
CA ARG A 575 -21.86 7.06 6.25
C ARG A 575 -20.71 7.84 5.61
N TRP A 576 -20.97 8.50 4.48
CA TRP A 576 -20.10 9.57 4.00
C TRP A 576 -20.51 10.87 4.71
N SER A 577 -19.62 11.37 5.57
CA SER A 577 -19.87 12.57 6.35
C SER A 577 -19.37 13.82 5.61
N ASP A 578 -20.08 14.91 5.77
CA ASP A 578 -19.69 16.25 5.35
C ASP A 578 -19.14 17.10 6.52
N ARG A 579 -18.83 16.45 7.68
CA ARG A 579 -18.38 17.06 8.92
C ARG A 579 -16.93 16.63 9.27
N PRO A 580 -15.90 17.11 8.56
CA PRO A 580 -14.53 16.63 8.79
C PRO A 580 -13.98 16.92 10.20
N ASP A 581 -14.47 17.94 10.87
CA ASP A 581 -13.95 18.36 12.18
C ASP A 581 -14.53 17.55 13.35
N ASP A 582 -15.74 16.98 13.20
CA ASP A 582 -16.41 16.26 14.30
C ASP A 582 -17.23 15.05 13.84
N PHE A 583 -16.77 14.37 12.76
CA PHE A 583 -17.51 13.21 12.23
C PHE A 583 -17.58 12.06 13.23
N ARG A 584 -16.60 11.94 14.15
CA ARG A 584 -16.69 10.93 15.21
C ARG A 584 -17.90 11.19 16.13
N THR A 585 -18.13 12.43 16.49
CA THR A 585 -19.28 12.82 17.33
C THR A 585 -20.59 12.49 16.62
N GLU A 586 -20.69 12.78 15.30
CA GLU A 586 -21.83 12.37 14.47
C GLU A 586 -22.04 10.86 14.50
N VAL A 587 -20.97 10.08 14.27
CA VAL A 587 -21.01 8.62 14.23
C VAL A 587 -21.41 8.05 15.61
N LEU A 588 -20.87 8.61 16.70
CA LEU A 588 -21.17 8.18 18.09
C LEU A 588 -22.65 8.43 18.43
N GLY A 589 -23.18 9.59 18.04
CA GLY A 589 -24.60 9.89 18.24
C GLY A 589 -25.51 8.87 17.54
N LEU A 590 -25.16 8.52 16.31
CA LEU A 590 -25.91 7.50 15.56
C LEU A 590 -25.72 6.09 16.14
N MET A 591 -24.54 5.77 16.69
CA MET A 591 -24.30 4.47 17.31
C MET A 591 -25.15 4.27 18.57
N LYS A 592 -25.36 5.32 19.39
CA LYS A 592 -26.21 5.28 20.59
C LYS A 592 -27.59 4.70 20.25
N THR A 593 -28.19 5.18 19.17
CA THR A 593 -29.49 4.70 18.69
C THR A 593 -29.39 3.25 18.18
N GLN A 594 -28.32 2.92 17.46
CA GLN A 594 -28.13 1.56 16.94
C GLN A 594 -27.98 0.51 18.06
N MET A 595 -27.46 0.89 19.23
CA MET A 595 -27.31 0.00 20.38
C MET A 595 -28.68 -0.53 20.83
N THR A 596 -29.72 0.33 20.82
CA THR A 596 -31.09 -0.07 21.21
C THR A 596 -31.83 -0.74 20.04
N LYS A 597 -31.71 -0.14 18.86
CA LYS A 597 -32.46 -0.55 17.66
C LYS A 597 -32.12 -1.99 17.21
N ASN A 598 -30.88 -2.41 17.31
CA ASN A 598 -30.42 -3.70 16.80
C ASN A 598 -30.49 -4.86 17.81
N THR A 599 -30.95 -4.64 19.03
CA THR A 599 -30.99 -5.64 20.12
C THR A 599 -31.71 -6.94 19.73
N LEU A 600 -32.71 -6.84 18.84
CA LEU A 600 -33.47 -8.02 18.39
C LEU A 600 -32.80 -8.76 17.20
N ILE A 601 -31.79 -8.18 16.58
CA ILE A 601 -31.12 -8.75 15.40
C ILE A 601 -29.74 -9.27 15.77
N VAL A 602 -28.92 -8.43 16.39
CA VAL A 602 -27.58 -8.74 16.91
C VAL A 602 -27.49 -8.11 18.32
N PRO A 603 -26.57 -8.62 19.17
CA PRO A 603 -26.50 -8.15 20.57
C PRO A 603 -26.33 -6.64 20.72
N VAL A 604 -25.57 -6.00 19.83
CA VAL A 604 -25.27 -4.57 19.95
C VAL A 604 -25.18 -3.90 18.58
N GLY A 605 -25.18 -2.57 18.59
CA GLY A 605 -25.01 -1.75 17.39
C GLY A 605 -23.57 -1.38 17.09
N SER A 606 -23.34 -0.99 15.85
CA SER A 606 -22.13 -0.34 15.38
C SER A 606 -22.51 0.84 14.48
N LYS A 607 -21.56 1.69 14.21
CA LYS A 607 -21.71 2.78 13.23
C LYS A 607 -20.33 3.19 12.71
N GLY A 608 -20.25 3.44 11.40
CA GLY A 608 -19.04 3.98 10.79
C GLY A 608 -19.31 5.23 9.99
N GLY A 609 -18.28 6.01 9.81
CA GLY A 609 -18.31 7.20 8.95
C GLY A 609 -16.95 7.51 8.41
N PHE A 610 -16.91 8.17 7.26
CA PHE A 610 -15.66 8.63 6.66
C PHE A 610 -15.84 9.99 6.01
N VAL A 611 -14.73 10.72 5.88
CA VAL A 611 -14.65 12.01 5.21
C VAL A 611 -13.63 11.94 4.08
N VAL A 612 -13.85 12.69 3.02
CA VAL A 612 -12.92 12.88 1.90
C VAL A 612 -12.15 14.18 2.15
N LYS A 613 -10.83 14.11 2.15
CA LYS A 613 -9.96 15.27 2.42
C LYS A 613 -9.65 16.10 1.17
N LYS A 614 -9.76 15.48 -0.01
CA LYS A 614 -9.52 16.17 -1.29
C LYS A 614 -10.72 17.05 -1.68
N ALA A 615 -10.46 18.30 -2.00
CA ALA A 615 -11.48 19.21 -2.54
C ALA A 615 -11.94 18.72 -3.92
N PHE A 616 -13.22 18.93 -4.23
CA PHE A 616 -13.81 18.58 -5.51
C PHE A 616 -14.77 19.67 -5.96
N SER A 617 -14.81 19.92 -7.27
CA SER A 617 -15.59 20.98 -7.89
C SER A 617 -16.91 20.50 -8.50
N THR A 618 -17.07 19.19 -8.70
CA THR A 618 -18.29 18.61 -9.28
C THR A 618 -18.76 17.41 -8.46
N ARG A 619 -20.06 17.18 -8.47
CA ARG A 619 -20.69 16.04 -7.79
C ARG A 619 -20.13 14.69 -8.29
N GLU A 620 -19.81 14.60 -9.59
CA GLU A 620 -19.23 13.39 -10.18
C GLU A 620 -17.82 13.10 -9.62
N LYS A 621 -16.97 14.14 -9.54
CA LYS A 621 -15.64 14.02 -8.93
C LYS A 621 -15.76 13.61 -7.45
N GLY A 622 -16.69 14.24 -6.72
CA GLY A 622 -17.00 13.89 -5.33
C GLY A 622 -17.38 12.42 -5.17
N ALA A 623 -18.24 11.90 -6.04
CA ALA A 623 -18.67 10.51 -6.02
C ALA A 623 -17.51 9.54 -6.29
N LYS A 624 -16.59 9.88 -7.21
CA LYS A 624 -15.39 9.07 -7.49
C LYS A 624 -14.46 9.04 -6.29
N LEU A 625 -14.21 10.21 -5.66
CA LEU A 625 -13.36 10.31 -4.47
C LEU A 625 -13.98 9.58 -3.27
N SER A 626 -15.30 9.73 -3.07
CA SER A 626 -16.04 9.03 -2.02
C SER A 626 -15.94 7.50 -2.19
N LYS A 627 -16.11 7.00 -3.42
CA LYS A 627 -15.96 5.56 -3.70
C LYS A 627 -14.54 5.08 -3.40
N ALA A 628 -13.51 5.86 -3.77
CA ALA A 628 -12.11 5.52 -3.47
C ALA A 628 -11.86 5.52 -1.94
N ALA A 629 -12.33 6.54 -1.23
CA ALA A 629 -12.23 6.65 0.22
C ALA A 629 -12.94 5.47 0.92
N TYR A 630 -14.15 5.13 0.46
CA TYR A 630 -14.90 3.98 0.96
C TYR A 630 -14.11 2.68 0.81
N LYS A 631 -13.48 2.47 -0.36
CA LYS A 631 -12.64 1.28 -0.60
C LYS A 631 -11.47 1.20 0.37
N THR A 632 -10.79 2.33 0.62
CA THR A 632 -9.68 2.40 1.59
C THR A 632 -10.21 2.10 3.00
N PHE A 633 -11.36 2.67 3.35
CA PHE A 633 -11.99 2.45 4.66
C PHE A 633 -12.31 0.96 4.87
N MET A 634 -12.95 0.32 3.89
CA MET A 634 -13.29 -1.13 3.98
C MET A 634 -12.04 -2.00 4.15
N ARG A 635 -10.98 -1.70 3.37
CA ARG A 635 -9.70 -2.41 3.50
C ARG A 635 -9.07 -2.20 4.88
N GLY A 636 -9.15 -0.97 5.42
CA GLY A 636 -8.63 -0.65 6.75
C GLY A 636 -9.32 -1.42 7.87
N LEU A 637 -10.63 -1.66 7.74
CA LEU A 637 -11.38 -2.48 8.68
C LEU A 637 -11.00 -3.96 8.54
N LEU A 638 -10.95 -4.48 7.31
CA LEU A 638 -10.63 -5.89 7.03
C LEU A 638 -9.18 -6.24 7.35
N ASP A 639 -8.23 -5.32 7.20
CA ASP A 639 -6.82 -5.54 7.59
C ASP A 639 -6.69 -5.90 9.09
N LEU A 640 -7.66 -5.48 9.92
CA LEU A 640 -7.61 -5.62 11.39
C LEU A 640 -8.63 -6.65 11.92
N THR A 641 -9.38 -7.32 11.04
CA THR A 641 -10.43 -8.27 11.41
C THR A 641 -9.93 -9.70 11.19
N ASP A 642 -10.14 -10.59 12.15
CA ASP A 642 -9.81 -12.00 11.98
C ASP A 642 -10.71 -12.63 10.92
N ASN A 643 -10.22 -13.65 10.26
CA ASN A 643 -11.02 -14.43 9.32
C ASN A 643 -11.45 -15.75 9.96
N ARG A 644 -12.42 -16.43 9.37
CA ARG A 644 -12.82 -17.77 9.76
C ARG A 644 -12.56 -18.73 8.59
N ILE A 645 -11.78 -19.77 8.85
CA ILE A 645 -11.41 -20.79 7.85
C ILE A 645 -11.83 -22.15 8.39
N GLY A 646 -12.98 -22.62 7.93
CA GLY A 646 -13.62 -23.78 8.56
C GLY A 646 -14.06 -23.46 9.98
N ASP A 647 -13.57 -24.20 10.94
CA ASP A 647 -13.88 -24.01 12.36
C ASP A 647 -12.80 -23.21 13.11
N GLU A 648 -11.72 -22.83 12.43
CA GLU A 648 -10.61 -22.10 13.05
C GLU A 648 -10.71 -20.59 12.76
N ILE A 649 -10.26 -19.79 13.73
CA ILE A 649 -10.14 -18.35 13.57
C ILE A 649 -8.68 -18.03 13.18
N ALA A 650 -8.51 -17.38 12.04
CA ALA A 650 -7.21 -17.01 11.51
C ALA A 650 -6.98 -15.49 11.69
N PRO A 651 -5.97 -15.09 12.47
CA PRO A 651 -5.66 -13.66 12.61
C PRO A 651 -5.10 -13.09 11.28
N PRO A 652 -5.26 -11.79 11.04
CA PRO A 652 -4.72 -11.18 9.83
C PRO A 652 -3.19 -11.23 9.80
N GLU A 653 -2.65 -11.65 8.66
CA GLU A 653 -1.21 -11.79 8.47
C GLU A 653 -0.47 -10.45 8.69
N GLY A 654 0.62 -10.49 9.45
CA GLY A 654 1.45 -9.32 9.72
C GLY A 654 0.86 -8.34 10.72
N VAL A 655 -0.16 -8.74 11.48
CA VAL A 655 -0.82 -7.91 12.50
C VAL A 655 -0.67 -8.58 13.87
N VAL A 656 -0.12 -7.83 14.83
CA VAL A 656 -0.05 -8.25 16.24
C VAL A 656 -1.35 -7.83 16.92
N ALA A 657 -2.01 -8.75 17.63
CA ALA A 657 -3.27 -8.52 18.31
C ALA A 657 -3.09 -8.56 19.85
N TYR A 658 -3.69 -7.59 20.53
CA TYR A 658 -3.76 -7.51 22.02
C TYR A 658 -5.20 -7.68 22.53
N ASP A 659 -6.12 -8.01 21.62
CA ASP A 659 -7.51 -8.36 21.97
C ASP A 659 -7.77 -9.82 21.59
N ASP A 660 -8.88 -10.36 22.09
CA ASP A 660 -9.34 -11.72 21.76
C ASP A 660 -9.80 -11.79 20.30
N GLU A 661 -10.01 -13.01 19.83
CA GLU A 661 -10.55 -13.30 18.50
C GLU A 661 -11.78 -12.42 18.17
N ASP A 662 -11.74 -11.84 16.97
CA ASP A 662 -12.78 -10.90 16.52
C ASP A 662 -13.05 -11.06 15.01
N PRO A 663 -13.71 -12.19 14.61
CA PRO A 663 -13.94 -12.47 13.18
C PRO A 663 -15.22 -11.86 12.63
N TYR A 664 -15.99 -11.10 13.41
CA TYR A 664 -17.30 -10.60 12.95
C TYR A 664 -17.21 -9.12 12.56
N LEU A 665 -17.46 -8.83 11.29
CA LEU A 665 -17.56 -7.47 10.78
C LEU A 665 -18.66 -7.43 9.71
N VAL A 666 -19.70 -6.66 9.95
CA VAL A 666 -20.81 -6.45 9.00
C VAL A 666 -21.02 -4.95 8.85
N VAL A 667 -21.10 -4.49 7.62
CA VAL A 667 -21.36 -3.10 7.28
C VAL A 667 -22.68 -2.99 6.51
N ALA A 668 -23.35 -1.85 6.62
CA ALA A 668 -24.57 -1.59 5.90
C ALA A 668 -24.50 -0.21 5.23
N ALA A 669 -25.36 0.04 4.27
CA ALA A 669 -25.44 1.35 3.62
C ALA A 669 -26.07 2.37 4.57
N ASP A 670 -25.63 3.64 4.45
CA ASP A 670 -26.22 4.80 5.13
C ASP A 670 -26.15 6.00 4.18
N LYS A 671 -26.30 7.23 4.67
CA LYS A 671 -26.20 8.47 3.89
C LYS A 671 -24.92 8.50 3.04
N GLY A 672 -25.09 8.63 1.75
CA GLY A 672 -23.99 8.78 0.79
C GLY A 672 -23.37 7.47 0.29
N THR A 673 -23.74 6.31 0.85
CA THR A 673 -23.15 5.01 0.49
C THR A 673 -24.16 3.97 -0.01
N ALA A 674 -25.39 4.36 -0.26
CA ALA A 674 -26.46 3.45 -0.67
C ALA A 674 -26.14 2.60 -1.91
N HIS A 675 -25.26 3.08 -2.76
CA HIS A 675 -24.87 2.44 -4.02
C HIS A 675 -23.55 1.63 -3.91
N LEU A 676 -23.00 1.46 -2.69
CA LEU A 676 -21.67 0.87 -2.48
C LEU A 676 -21.63 -0.55 -1.85
N PRO A 677 -22.75 -1.20 -1.49
CA PRO A 677 -22.65 -2.55 -0.90
C PRO A 677 -21.94 -3.57 -1.78
N ASP A 678 -22.20 -3.58 -3.10
CA ASP A 678 -21.48 -4.47 -4.03
C ASP A 678 -19.97 -4.20 -4.04
N THR A 679 -19.56 -2.93 -3.93
CA THR A 679 -18.15 -2.55 -3.84
C THR A 679 -17.52 -3.09 -2.54
N ALA A 680 -18.24 -3.06 -1.43
CA ALA A 680 -17.77 -3.62 -0.15
C ALA A 680 -17.63 -5.15 -0.24
N ASN A 681 -18.62 -5.82 -0.81
CA ASN A 681 -18.62 -7.28 -0.97
C ASN A 681 -17.52 -7.74 -1.94
N GLU A 682 -17.25 -6.97 -2.99
CA GLU A 682 -16.11 -7.20 -3.90
C GLU A 682 -14.77 -7.15 -3.15
N ILE A 683 -14.62 -6.21 -2.22
CA ILE A 683 -13.42 -6.09 -1.37
C ILE A 683 -13.33 -7.29 -0.42
N SER A 684 -14.44 -7.62 0.25
CA SER A 684 -14.54 -8.78 1.16
C SER A 684 -14.13 -10.07 0.46
N ALA A 685 -14.61 -10.30 -0.75
CA ALA A 685 -14.24 -11.45 -1.57
C ALA A 685 -12.73 -11.46 -1.89
N GLY A 686 -12.13 -10.29 -2.14
CA GLY A 686 -10.67 -10.16 -2.37
C GLY A 686 -9.83 -10.50 -1.14
N TYR A 687 -10.40 -10.38 0.07
CA TYR A 687 -9.79 -10.81 1.33
C TYR A 687 -10.11 -12.27 1.68
N HIS A 688 -10.92 -12.95 0.86
CA HIS A 688 -11.48 -14.29 1.18
C HIS A 688 -12.14 -14.30 2.55
N PHE A 689 -12.82 -13.20 2.90
CA PHE A 689 -13.44 -13.02 4.20
C PHE A 689 -14.69 -13.92 4.31
N TRP A 690 -14.83 -14.63 5.42
CA TRP A 690 -15.81 -15.71 5.57
C TRP A 690 -17.27 -15.30 5.37
N LEU A 691 -17.60 -14.04 5.61
CA LEU A 691 -18.97 -13.52 5.41
C LEU A 691 -19.29 -13.27 3.92
N ASP A 692 -18.28 -13.22 3.03
CA ASP A 692 -18.42 -13.06 1.58
C ASP A 692 -19.43 -11.91 1.26
N ASP A 693 -20.55 -12.20 0.60
CA ASP A 693 -21.57 -11.20 0.22
C ASP A 693 -22.52 -10.80 1.38
N ALA A 694 -22.40 -11.44 2.53
CA ALA A 694 -23.08 -11.02 3.76
C ALA A 694 -22.30 -9.93 4.51
N PHE A 695 -21.07 -9.61 4.09
CA PHE A 695 -20.26 -8.55 4.67
C PHE A 695 -20.96 -7.19 4.58
N ALA A 696 -21.58 -6.89 3.42
CA ALA A 696 -22.35 -5.65 3.24
C ALA A 696 -23.78 -5.96 2.75
N SER A 697 -24.77 -5.64 3.56
CA SER A 697 -26.18 -5.84 3.21
C SER A 697 -26.66 -4.81 2.17
N GLY A 698 -27.64 -5.18 1.34
CA GLY A 698 -28.27 -4.31 0.36
C GLY A 698 -27.60 -4.28 -1.02
N GLY A 699 -26.70 -5.21 -1.31
CA GLY A 699 -26.08 -5.36 -2.62
C GLY A 699 -26.97 -6.11 -3.62
N SER A 700 -26.41 -6.40 -4.81
CA SER A 700 -27.13 -7.07 -5.91
C SER A 700 -27.62 -8.48 -5.58
N ARG A 701 -27.00 -9.16 -4.63
CA ARG A 701 -27.43 -10.47 -4.13
C ARG A 701 -28.40 -10.36 -2.94
N GLY A 702 -28.63 -9.15 -2.42
CA GLY A 702 -29.59 -8.86 -1.35
C GLY A 702 -30.86 -8.19 -1.91
N TYR A 703 -31.35 -7.18 -1.22
CA TYR A 703 -32.51 -6.39 -1.66
C TYR A 703 -32.24 -4.89 -1.46
N ASP A 704 -32.82 -4.10 -2.34
CA ASP A 704 -32.80 -2.65 -2.23
C ASP A 704 -33.83 -2.21 -1.22
N HIS A 705 -33.42 -1.59 -0.11
CA HIS A 705 -34.31 -1.15 0.99
C HIS A 705 -35.42 -0.23 0.50
N LYS A 706 -35.09 0.71 -0.41
CA LYS A 706 -36.10 1.65 -0.93
C LYS A 706 -37.10 0.95 -1.84
N LYS A 707 -36.65 0.07 -2.73
CA LYS A 707 -37.56 -0.68 -3.64
C LYS A 707 -38.50 -1.59 -2.84
N LEU A 708 -38.00 -2.24 -1.80
CA LEU A 708 -38.81 -3.10 -0.91
C LEU A 708 -39.65 -2.26 0.05
N GLY A 709 -39.12 -1.11 0.48
CA GLY A 709 -39.78 -0.25 1.47
C GLY A 709 -39.90 -0.90 2.84
N ILE A 710 -39.00 -1.77 3.23
CA ILE A 710 -39.15 -2.65 4.41
C ILE A 710 -39.33 -1.85 5.71
N THR A 711 -38.57 -0.78 5.91
CA THR A 711 -38.65 0.05 7.12
C THR A 711 -40.01 0.77 7.19
N ALA A 712 -40.42 1.38 6.07
CA ALA A 712 -41.70 2.06 6.00
C ALA A 712 -42.90 1.12 6.23
N ARG A 713 -42.86 -0.08 5.61
CA ARG A 713 -43.92 -1.10 5.79
C ARG A 713 -44.01 -1.56 7.22
N GLY A 714 -42.84 -1.85 7.86
CA GLY A 714 -42.81 -2.28 9.27
C GLY A 714 -43.33 -1.19 10.20
N GLY A 715 -42.90 0.05 10.05
CA GLY A 715 -43.38 1.20 10.80
C GLY A 715 -44.86 1.43 10.58
N TRP A 716 -45.36 1.25 9.35
CA TRP A 716 -46.77 1.43 9.00
C TRP A 716 -47.70 0.41 9.68
N GLU A 717 -47.22 -0.85 9.81
CA GLU A 717 -48.01 -1.86 10.55
C GLU A 717 -48.16 -1.47 12.02
N CYS A 718 -47.15 -0.88 12.64
CA CYS A 718 -47.21 -0.34 13.99
C CYS A 718 -48.17 0.84 14.04
N VAL A 719 -48.14 1.75 13.09
CA VAL A 719 -49.05 2.91 12.99
C VAL A 719 -50.51 2.42 12.88
N LYS A 720 -50.79 1.47 11.98
CA LYS A 720 -52.12 0.86 11.85
C LYS A 720 -52.62 0.31 13.17
N ARG A 721 -51.71 -0.39 13.93
CA ARG A 721 -52.06 -0.95 15.25
C ARG A 721 -52.48 0.18 16.19
N HIS A 722 -51.75 1.25 16.31
CA HIS A 722 -52.06 2.39 17.17
C HIS A 722 -53.41 3.05 16.78
N PHE A 723 -53.67 3.25 15.47
CA PHE A 723 -54.91 3.81 15.02
C PHE A 723 -56.11 2.88 15.30
N ARG A 724 -55.95 1.58 15.20
CA ARG A 724 -57.01 0.61 15.60
C ARG A 724 -57.40 0.77 17.06
N GLU A 725 -56.41 1.01 17.96
CA GLU A 725 -56.71 1.29 19.38
C GLU A 725 -57.50 2.59 19.55
N LEU A 726 -57.34 3.53 18.60
CA LEU A 726 -58.11 4.78 18.57
C LEU A 726 -59.45 4.63 17.82
N GLY A 727 -59.78 3.45 17.30
CA GLY A 727 -61.00 3.16 16.58
C GLY A 727 -61.04 3.70 15.15
N VAL A 728 -59.88 3.96 14.54
CA VAL A 728 -59.75 4.56 13.17
C VAL A 728 -59.09 3.55 12.25
N ASP A 729 -59.64 3.35 11.05
CA ASP A 729 -59.01 2.55 10.01
C ASP A 729 -58.40 3.49 8.95
N ILE A 730 -57.11 3.75 9.07
CA ILE A 730 -56.33 4.64 8.19
C ILE A 730 -56.22 4.12 6.74
N GLN A 731 -56.70 2.93 6.44
CA GLN A 731 -56.77 2.42 5.06
C GLN A 731 -58.06 2.77 4.36
N SER A 732 -59.08 3.14 5.12
CA SER A 732 -60.43 3.45 4.56
C SER A 732 -60.96 4.84 4.97
N GLU A 733 -60.40 5.47 5.99
CA GLU A 733 -60.82 6.74 6.54
C GLU A 733 -59.74 7.82 6.37
N PRO A 734 -60.06 9.00 5.88
CA PRO A 734 -59.08 10.12 5.76
C PRO A 734 -58.56 10.54 7.14
N PHE A 735 -57.27 10.77 7.22
CA PHE A 735 -56.54 11.21 8.43
C PHE A 735 -55.43 12.19 8.07
N THR A 736 -55.11 13.06 8.98
CA THR A 736 -54.15 14.14 8.77
C THR A 736 -52.74 13.68 9.12
N VAL A 737 -51.76 14.08 8.28
CA VAL A 737 -50.34 13.71 8.46
C VAL A 737 -49.45 14.95 8.35
N VAL A 738 -48.51 15.03 9.26
CA VAL A 738 -47.34 15.90 9.18
C VAL A 738 -46.14 15.00 8.98
N GLY A 739 -45.23 15.35 8.09
CA GLY A 739 -44.11 14.51 7.75
C GLY A 739 -42.72 15.17 7.80
N ILE A 740 -41.72 14.39 8.19
CA ILE A 740 -40.33 14.81 8.19
C ILE A 740 -39.59 14.01 7.09
N GLY A 741 -39.30 14.67 5.96
CA GLY A 741 -38.69 14.03 4.82
C GLY A 741 -39.22 14.55 3.48
N ASP A 742 -38.82 13.90 2.39
CA ASP A 742 -39.29 14.16 1.04
C ASP A 742 -39.61 12.85 0.30
N MET A 743 -40.31 12.96 -0.84
CA MET A 743 -40.74 11.78 -1.59
C MET A 743 -39.58 11.00 -2.23
N SER A 744 -38.37 11.57 -2.33
CA SER A 744 -37.22 10.84 -2.84
C SER A 744 -36.57 9.94 -1.77
N GLY A 745 -36.88 10.14 -0.48
CA GLY A 745 -36.39 9.37 0.66
C GLY A 745 -37.03 7.97 0.76
N ASP A 746 -36.29 6.99 1.27
CA ASP A 746 -36.78 5.63 1.42
C ASP A 746 -38.00 5.57 2.38
N VAL A 747 -37.80 5.92 3.65
CA VAL A 747 -38.83 5.77 4.68
C VAL A 747 -40.00 6.71 4.45
N PHE A 748 -39.72 7.96 4.12
CA PHE A 748 -40.77 8.95 3.87
C PHE A 748 -41.57 8.61 2.60
N GLY A 749 -40.86 8.44 1.47
CA GLY A 749 -41.54 8.20 0.18
C GLY A 749 -42.39 6.92 0.18
N ASN A 750 -41.78 5.82 0.67
CA ASN A 750 -42.57 4.58 0.79
C ASN A 750 -43.72 4.71 1.77
N GLY A 751 -43.50 5.32 2.94
CA GLY A 751 -44.56 5.49 3.97
C GLY A 751 -45.74 6.28 3.48
N MET A 752 -45.47 7.39 2.77
CA MET A 752 -46.52 8.29 2.30
C MET A 752 -47.32 7.71 1.11
N LEU A 753 -46.99 6.50 0.66
CA LEU A 753 -47.70 5.76 -0.38
C LEU A 753 -48.44 4.52 0.19
N LEU A 754 -48.43 4.29 1.50
CA LEU A 754 -49.04 3.10 2.10
C LEU A 754 -50.55 3.27 2.40
N SER A 755 -51.10 4.48 2.23
CA SER A 755 -52.52 4.73 2.30
C SER A 755 -52.91 5.84 1.32
N GLU A 756 -54.02 5.64 0.62
CA GLU A 756 -54.61 6.65 -0.25
C GLU A 756 -55.43 7.69 0.56
N GLN A 757 -55.64 7.45 1.85
CA GLN A 757 -56.43 8.28 2.75
C GLN A 757 -55.65 9.42 3.41
N ILE A 758 -54.31 9.49 3.15
CA ILE A 758 -53.45 10.49 3.75
C ILE A 758 -53.78 11.90 3.29
N ARG A 759 -54.12 12.76 4.23
CA ARG A 759 -54.21 14.22 4.06
C ARG A 759 -52.90 14.80 4.59
N LEU A 760 -51.95 15.02 3.69
CA LEU A 760 -50.62 15.53 4.05
C LEU A 760 -50.69 17.05 4.23
N LEU A 761 -50.86 17.51 5.46
CA LEU A 761 -51.01 18.94 5.80
C LEU A 761 -49.68 19.69 5.65
N ALA A 762 -48.59 19.06 6.01
CA ALA A 762 -47.24 19.65 5.85
C ALA A 762 -46.17 18.56 5.82
N ALA A 763 -45.07 18.90 5.18
CA ALA A 763 -43.83 18.12 5.25
C ALA A 763 -42.63 19.06 5.10
N PHE A 764 -41.50 18.64 5.66
CA PHE A 764 -40.27 19.41 5.50
C PHE A 764 -39.07 18.50 5.46
N ASP A 765 -38.04 18.97 4.79
CA ASP A 765 -36.76 18.29 4.69
C ASP A 765 -35.60 19.26 5.01
N HIS A 766 -34.41 18.98 4.54
CA HIS A 766 -33.22 19.84 4.75
C HIS A 766 -33.21 21.07 3.83
N ARG A 767 -34.14 21.15 2.85
CA ARG A 767 -34.19 22.23 1.84
C ARG A 767 -35.46 23.03 1.87
N HIS A 768 -36.62 22.37 2.03
CA HIS A 768 -37.93 22.97 1.79
C HIS A 768 -38.94 22.65 2.92
N ILE A 769 -39.96 23.50 2.97
CA ILE A 769 -41.18 23.31 3.76
C ILE A 769 -42.34 23.31 2.77
N PHE A 770 -43.11 22.22 2.78
CA PHE A 770 -44.34 22.05 2.02
C PHE A 770 -45.54 22.18 2.99
N ILE A 771 -46.56 22.95 2.61
CA ILE A 771 -47.83 23.05 3.35
C ILE A 771 -48.99 22.98 2.38
N ASP A 772 -50.01 22.19 2.72
CA ASP A 772 -51.28 22.10 2.04
C ASP A 772 -52.37 22.04 3.11
N PRO A 773 -53.03 23.16 3.41
CA PRO A 773 -53.97 23.19 4.56
C PRO A 773 -55.24 22.37 4.38
N ASP A 774 -55.59 21.97 3.15
CA ASP A 774 -56.83 21.22 2.89
C ASP A 774 -56.66 20.25 1.71
N PRO A 775 -55.71 19.30 1.84
CA PRO A 775 -55.34 18.43 0.71
C PRO A 775 -56.45 17.42 0.41
N ASP A 776 -56.83 17.29 -0.86
CA ASP A 776 -57.63 16.16 -1.34
C ASP A 776 -56.78 14.89 -1.33
N PRO A 777 -57.19 13.85 -0.57
CA PRO A 777 -56.36 12.65 -0.43
C PRO A 777 -55.95 11.99 -1.76
N ALA A 778 -56.91 11.84 -2.68
CA ALA A 778 -56.69 11.15 -3.94
C ALA A 778 -55.76 11.95 -4.89
N THR A 779 -55.92 13.27 -4.95
CA THR A 779 -55.07 14.15 -5.75
C THR A 779 -53.65 14.20 -5.18
N SER A 780 -53.55 14.40 -3.87
CA SER A 780 -52.27 14.42 -3.14
C SER A 780 -51.54 13.07 -3.27
N TYR A 781 -52.24 11.94 -3.22
CA TYR A 781 -51.67 10.60 -3.38
C TYR A 781 -51.00 10.44 -4.76
N ARG A 782 -51.75 10.82 -5.83
CA ARG A 782 -51.23 10.74 -7.22
C ARG A 782 -49.99 11.59 -7.41
N GLU A 783 -49.94 12.76 -6.83
CA GLU A 783 -48.81 13.68 -6.93
C GLU A 783 -47.61 13.13 -6.13
N ARG A 784 -47.83 12.63 -4.92
CA ARG A 784 -46.80 11.94 -4.13
C ARG A 784 -46.23 10.74 -4.90
N GLN A 785 -47.09 9.97 -5.59
CA GLN A 785 -46.65 8.83 -6.40
C GLN A 785 -45.77 9.29 -7.59
N ARG A 786 -46.15 10.43 -8.23
CA ARG A 786 -45.34 11.03 -9.31
C ARG A 786 -43.96 11.45 -8.79
N LEU A 787 -43.90 12.14 -7.67
CA LEU A 787 -42.66 12.59 -7.05
C LEU A 787 -41.76 11.42 -6.64
N PHE A 788 -42.36 10.34 -6.09
CA PHE A 788 -41.64 9.14 -5.68
C PHE A 788 -40.89 8.49 -6.87
N ARG A 789 -41.53 8.50 -8.04
CA ARG A 789 -40.96 7.94 -9.29
C ARG A 789 -39.95 8.86 -9.96
N LEU A 790 -39.99 10.14 -9.69
CA LEU A 790 -39.11 11.16 -10.29
C LEU A 790 -37.73 11.07 -9.60
N PRO A 791 -36.64 10.75 -10.35
CA PRO A 791 -35.32 10.65 -9.75
C PRO A 791 -34.87 11.95 -9.07
N ARG A 792 -34.53 11.87 -7.80
CA ARG A 792 -34.03 13.01 -7.00
C ARG A 792 -35.02 14.13 -6.84
N SER A 793 -36.31 13.81 -6.78
CA SER A 793 -37.38 14.81 -6.58
C SER A 793 -37.20 15.58 -5.26
N SER A 794 -37.75 16.74 -5.21
CA SER A 794 -37.84 17.61 -4.03
C SER A 794 -39.25 18.15 -3.89
N TRP A 795 -39.57 18.87 -2.82
CA TRP A 795 -40.83 19.53 -2.67
C TRP A 795 -41.05 20.61 -3.72
N GLU A 796 -40.02 21.23 -4.27
CA GLU A 796 -40.13 22.18 -5.40
C GLU A 796 -40.69 21.57 -6.67
N ASP A 797 -40.62 20.28 -6.82
CA ASP A 797 -41.14 19.56 -7.98
C ASP A 797 -42.63 19.23 -7.85
N TYR A 798 -43.26 19.55 -6.70
CA TYR A 798 -44.71 19.38 -6.47
C TYR A 798 -45.46 20.36 -7.38
N ASP A 799 -46.50 19.88 -8.04
CA ASP A 799 -47.35 20.72 -8.89
C ASP A 799 -48.16 21.69 -8.01
N GLU A 800 -47.75 22.95 -7.99
CA GLU A 800 -48.38 23.99 -7.14
C GLU A 800 -49.87 24.15 -7.40
N THR A 801 -50.35 23.82 -8.60
CA THR A 801 -51.78 23.91 -8.93
C THR A 801 -52.64 22.88 -8.21
N LEU A 802 -52.00 21.85 -7.63
CA LEU A 802 -52.67 20.80 -6.85
C LEU A 802 -52.70 21.10 -5.35
N ILE A 803 -52.00 22.15 -4.91
CA ILE A 803 -51.96 22.59 -3.51
C ILE A 803 -53.20 23.45 -3.25
N SER A 804 -53.90 23.19 -2.15
CA SER A 804 -55.11 23.93 -1.77
C SER A 804 -54.81 25.40 -1.46
N GLU A 805 -55.81 26.25 -1.57
CA GLU A 805 -55.67 27.70 -1.36
C GLU A 805 -54.98 28.03 -0.02
N GLY A 806 -53.92 28.78 -0.08
CA GLY A 806 -53.16 29.21 1.09
C GLY A 806 -52.01 28.31 1.51
N GLY A 807 -51.77 27.23 0.74
CA GLY A 807 -50.58 26.39 0.86
C GLY A 807 -49.48 26.80 -0.11
N GLY A 808 -48.38 26.06 -0.11
CA GLY A 808 -47.23 26.30 -1.00
C GLY A 808 -45.96 25.55 -0.57
N VAL A 809 -44.87 25.84 -1.30
CA VAL A 809 -43.54 25.30 -1.00
C VAL A 809 -42.57 26.47 -0.82
N TRP A 810 -41.76 26.42 0.23
CA TRP A 810 -40.81 27.50 0.55
C TRP A 810 -39.47 26.92 0.91
N PRO A 811 -38.37 27.64 0.63
CA PRO A 811 -37.06 27.25 1.15
C PRO A 811 -37.06 27.21 2.69
N ARG A 812 -36.42 26.19 3.29
CA ARG A 812 -36.33 26.00 4.76
C ARG A 812 -35.75 27.23 5.48
N HIS A 813 -34.86 27.94 4.83
CA HIS A 813 -34.19 29.11 5.41
C HIS A 813 -34.85 30.45 5.02
N ALA A 814 -36.07 30.41 4.52
CA ALA A 814 -36.81 31.65 4.20
C ALA A 814 -37.09 32.43 5.47
N LYS A 815 -36.89 33.73 5.41
CA LYS A 815 -37.06 34.64 6.57
C LYS A 815 -38.51 35.08 6.78
N ASP A 816 -39.35 34.96 5.76
CA ASP A 816 -40.72 35.51 5.78
C ASP A 816 -41.61 34.62 4.91
N ILE A 817 -42.23 33.61 5.50
CA ILE A 817 -43.18 32.70 4.84
C ILE A 817 -44.60 33.15 5.17
N PRO A 818 -45.43 33.57 4.20
CA PRO A 818 -46.78 34.02 4.46
C PRO A 818 -47.68 32.87 4.91
N LEU A 819 -48.52 33.11 5.89
CA LEU A 819 -49.45 32.12 6.44
C LEU A 819 -50.89 32.53 6.18
N SER A 820 -51.63 31.74 5.42
CA SER A 820 -53.06 31.92 5.21
C SER A 820 -53.84 31.74 6.51
N ASP A 821 -55.07 32.25 6.53
CA ASP A 821 -55.96 32.12 7.71
C ASP A 821 -56.15 30.63 8.11
N LYS A 822 -56.28 29.73 7.14
CA LYS A 822 -56.40 28.29 7.37
C LYS A 822 -55.17 27.71 8.05
N VAL A 823 -53.99 28.06 7.53
CA VAL A 823 -52.70 27.61 8.09
C VAL A 823 -52.50 28.14 9.52
N ARG A 824 -52.77 29.45 9.73
CA ARG A 824 -52.68 30.06 11.06
C ARG A 824 -53.60 29.37 12.09
N GLN A 825 -54.83 29.10 11.70
CA GLN A 825 -55.85 28.41 12.53
C GLN A 825 -55.35 27.00 12.88
N TRP A 826 -54.86 26.25 11.87
CA TRP A 826 -54.34 24.88 12.11
C TRP A 826 -53.12 24.87 13.03
N LEU A 827 -52.13 25.75 12.77
CA LEU A 827 -50.93 25.87 13.58
C LEU A 827 -51.18 26.50 14.97
N GLY A 828 -52.31 27.16 15.17
CA GLY A 828 -52.62 27.87 16.41
C GLY A 828 -51.78 29.15 16.60
N VAL A 829 -51.36 29.79 15.49
CA VAL A 829 -50.47 30.97 15.52
C VAL A 829 -51.20 32.22 15.08
N ARG A 830 -50.80 33.38 15.67
CA ARG A 830 -51.39 34.69 15.34
C ARG A 830 -50.64 35.42 14.22
N HIS A 831 -49.38 35.06 14.03
CA HIS A 831 -48.50 35.74 13.05
C HIS A 831 -48.95 35.50 11.63
N ARG A 832 -48.90 36.53 10.77
CA ARG A 832 -49.27 36.41 9.34
C ARG A 832 -48.13 35.87 8.49
N SER A 833 -46.94 35.84 9.06
CA SER A 833 -45.77 35.22 8.45
C SER A 833 -44.81 34.71 9.55
N MET A 834 -43.96 33.76 9.22
CA MET A 834 -42.91 33.21 10.12
C MET A 834 -41.66 32.89 9.31
N ASP A 835 -40.53 32.89 9.96
CA ASP A 835 -39.33 32.31 9.33
C ASP A 835 -39.43 30.78 9.32
N GLY A 836 -38.58 30.13 8.50
CA GLY A 836 -38.68 28.69 8.31
C GLY A 836 -38.40 27.86 9.56
N HIS A 837 -37.56 28.34 10.47
CA HIS A 837 -37.23 27.59 11.71
C HIS A 837 -38.44 27.61 12.66
N ASP A 838 -39.02 28.79 12.89
CA ASP A 838 -40.17 28.91 13.74
C ASP A 838 -41.36 28.16 13.16
N LEU A 839 -41.51 28.20 11.82
CA LEU A 839 -42.58 27.48 11.13
C LEU A 839 -42.43 25.94 11.32
N ILE A 840 -41.22 25.39 11.21
CA ILE A 840 -40.97 23.97 11.45
C ILE A 840 -41.36 23.60 12.90
N ARG A 841 -40.96 24.42 13.89
CA ARG A 841 -41.35 24.18 15.29
C ARG A 841 -42.88 24.18 15.46
N ALA A 842 -43.58 25.16 14.83
CA ALA A 842 -45.03 25.25 14.84
C ALA A 842 -45.69 24.00 14.19
N ILE A 843 -45.14 23.52 13.05
CA ILE A 843 -45.62 22.33 12.34
C ILE A 843 -45.44 21.06 13.23
N LEU A 844 -44.32 20.91 13.90
CA LEU A 844 -44.04 19.77 14.79
C LEU A 844 -44.99 19.76 16.00
N SER A 845 -45.42 20.94 16.46
CA SER A 845 -46.30 21.08 17.61
C SER A 845 -47.80 21.10 17.22
N ALA A 846 -48.11 21.13 15.91
CA ALA A 846 -49.49 21.23 15.46
C ALA A 846 -50.30 19.96 15.71
N GLN A 847 -51.63 20.16 15.92
CA GLN A 847 -52.52 19.01 16.06
C GLN A 847 -52.64 18.27 14.72
N THR A 848 -52.34 16.98 14.75
CA THR A 848 -52.41 16.10 13.58
C THR A 848 -52.70 14.66 14.08
N ASP A 849 -53.20 13.81 13.20
CA ASP A 849 -53.42 12.41 13.55
C ASP A 849 -52.12 11.64 13.57
N LEU A 850 -51.20 11.91 12.63
CA LEU A 850 -49.90 11.20 12.53
C LEU A 850 -48.77 12.21 12.28
N LEU A 851 -47.72 12.11 13.09
CA LEU A 851 -46.43 12.68 12.77
C LEU A 851 -45.55 11.52 12.26
N TRP A 852 -45.16 11.61 10.96
CA TRP A 852 -44.34 10.58 10.30
C TRP A 852 -42.89 11.06 10.11
N ASN A 853 -41.95 10.50 10.88
CA ASN A 853 -40.53 10.81 10.73
C ASN A 853 -39.93 9.88 9.68
N GLY A 854 -39.57 10.44 8.56
CA GLY A 854 -38.98 9.75 7.39
C GLY A 854 -37.51 9.37 7.49
N GLY A 855 -36.91 9.48 8.68
CA GLY A 855 -35.52 9.03 8.89
C GLY A 855 -34.44 10.05 8.59
N ILE A 856 -34.76 11.35 8.65
CA ILE A 856 -33.78 12.42 8.46
C ILE A 856 -33.75 13.35 9.69
N GLY A 857 -32.66 13.35 10.42
CA GLY A 857 -32.43 14.23 11.57
C GLY A 857 -33.20 13.84 12.83
N THR A 858 -32.91 14.53 13.92
CA THR A 858 -33.55 14.41 15.21
C THR A 858 -34.25 15.73 15.58
N TYR A 859 -35.58 15.75 15.55
CA TYR A 859 -36.38 16.97 15.69
C TYR A 859 -37.15 17.03 17.01
N VAL A 860 -37.13 15.95 17.80
CA VAL A 860 -37.82 15.85 19.08
C VAL A 860 -36.85 15.28 20.10
N LYS A 861 -36.79 15.88 21.30
CA LYS A 861 -35.93 15.41 22.40
C LYS A 861 -36.72 15.35 23.70
N ALA A 862 -36.20 14.66 24.69
CA ALA A 862 -36.76 14.72 26.06
C ALA A 862 -36.52 16.12 26.66
N SER A 863 -37.46 16.56 27.50
CA SER A 863 -37.30 17.87 28.18
C SER A 863 -36.11 17.94 29.13
N SER A 864 -35.58 16.80 29.55
CA SER A 864 -34.38 16.66 30.38
C SER A 864 -33.07 16.67 29.58
N GLU A 865 -33.14 16.54 28.26
CA GLU A 865 -31.96 16.52 27.37
C GLU A 865 -31.69 17.94 26.88
N LYS A 866 -30.38 18.25 26.74
CA LYS A 866 -29.92 19.46 26.05
C LYS A 866 -29.70 19.15 24.55
N ASP A 867 -29.76 20.16 23.71
CA ASP A 867 -29.52 20.00 22.27
C ASP A 867 -28.14 19.39 21.98
N GLU A 868 -27.14 19.71 22.79
CA GLU A 868 -25.79 19.16 22.72
C GLU A 868 -25.76 17.64 22.90
N ASP A 869 -26.62 17.10 23.78
CA ASP A 869 -26.71 15.67 24.08
C ASP A 869 -27.29 14.88 22.89
N VAL A 870 -28.12 15.53 22.07
CA VAL A 870 -28.74 14.92 20.88
C VAL A 870 -27.70 14.69 19.77
N GLY A 871 -26.71 15.58 19.64
CA GLY A 871 -25.62 15.43 18.67
C GLY A 871 -25.99 15.74 17.24
N ASP A 872 -27.11 16.44 16.98
CA ASP A 872 -27.59 16.84 15.65
C ASP A 872 -27.70 18.38 15.57
N ARG A 873 -26.57 19.05 15.57
CA ARG A 873 -26.47 20.53 15.62
C ARG A 873 -27.19 21.23 14.48
N ALA A 874 -27.28 20.63 13.31
CA ALA A 874 -27.94 21.23 12.14
C ALA A 874 -29.45 21.47 12.41
N ASN A 875 -30.04 20.71 13.32
CA ASN A 875 -31.47 20.79 13.64
C ASN A 875 -31.76 21.40 15.02
N ASP A 876 -30.74 21.84 15.76
CA ASP A 876 -30.92 22.51 17.07
C ASP A 876 -31.93 23.66 17.02
N PRO A 877 -31.91 24.57 15.98
CA PRO A 877 -32.85 25.69 15.91
C PRO A 877 -34.29 25.30 15.72
N VAL A 878 -34.60 24.08 15.26
CA VAL A 878 -35.95 23.63 14.93
C VAL A 878 -36.45 22.51 15.85
N ARG A 879 -35.59 22.03 16.77
CA ARG A 879 -35.94 20.92 17.69
C ARG A 879 -36.92 21.38 18.74
N ILE A 880 -37.89 20.50 19.07
CA ILE A 880 -38.87 20.75 20.13
C ILE A 880 -38.78 19.66 21.24
N ASP A 881 -39.30 19.95 22.43
CA ASP A 881 -39.44 18.97 23.49
C ASP A 881 -40.62 18.02 23.16
N ALA A 882 -40.47 16.73 23.49
CA ALA A 882 -41.49 15.71 23.24
C ALA A 882 -42.89 16.06 23.81
N ARG A 883 -42.91 16.80 24.91
CA ARG A 883 -44.17 17.25 25.52
C ARG A 883 -44.94 18.29 24.67
N GLU A 884 -44.27 18.90 23.67
CA GLU A 884 -44.86 19.88 22.76
C GLU A 884 -45.50 19.21 21.54
N VAL A 885 -45.25 17.93 21.32
CA VAL A 885 -45.80 17.16 20.20
C VAL A 885 -47.30 16.93 20.47
N SER A 886 -48.15 17.42 19.53
CA SER A 886 -49.61 17.27 19.64
C SER A 886 -50.18 16.23 18.68
N ALA A 887 -49.32 15.48 17.99
CA ALA A 887 -49.77 14.37 17.12
C ALA A 887 -50.34 13.23 17.97
N ARG A 888 -51.47 12.62 17.52
CA ARG A 888 -52.11 11.51 18.20
C ARG A 888 -51.27 10.23 18.14
N VAL A 889 -50.54 10.02 17.01
CA VAL A 889 -49.69 8.90 16.79
C VAL A 889 -48.36 9.43 16.22
N VAL A 890 -47.23 8.87 16.68
CA VAL A 890 -45.92 9.15 16.09
C VAL A 890 -45.41 7.85 15.48
N GLY A 891 -45.15 7.90 14.16
CA GLY A 891 -44.54 6.79 13.43
C GLY A 891 -43.18 7.24 12.94
N GLU A 892 -42.14 6.37 13.11
CA GLU A 892 -40.79 6.79 12.72
C GLU A 892 -39.97 5.66 12.11
N GLY A 893 -39.20 6.01 11.13
CA GLY A 893 -38.15 5.13 10.59
C GLY A 893 -36.76 5.73 10.77
N GLY A 894 -36.67 6.73 11.61
CA GLY A 894 -35.43 7.43 11.92
C GLY A 894 -34.86 7.08 13.28
N ASN A 895 -34.02 7.96 13.75
CA ASN A 895 -33.36 7.87 15.05
C ASN A 895 -34.00 8.93 15.96
N LEU A 896 -34.97 8.53 16.74
CA LEU A 896 -35.45 9.39 17.83
C LEU A 896 -34.41 9.35 18.96
N GLY A 897 -34.07 10.50 19.47
CA GLY A 897 -33.06 10.64 20.52
C GLY A 897 -33.42 9.95 21.85
#